data_3a52e556ba6745bcf423a6f9d2bdd889
#
_entry.id   3a52e556ba6745bcf423a6f9d2bdd889
#
_cell.length_a   1.000
_cell.length_b   1.000
_cell.length_c   1.000
_cell.angle_alpha   90.00
_cell.angle_beta   90.00
_cell.angle_gamma   90.00
#
_symmetry.space_group_name_H-M   'P 1'
#
loop_
_entity.id
_entity.type
_entity.pdbx_description
1 polymer ?
#
loop_
_entity_poly.entity_id
_entity_poly.type
_entity_poly.pdbx_seq_one_letter_code
_entity_poly.pdbx_strand_id
1 'polypeptide(L)'
;MMRRTIYTCYSLLLATVLLPGTISCTSHCGTVDESRLSYIDTRVGTAPSATHTAGLFGRDTEEYGQTLPAVLEPNGMNFWTAQTRDTEEKCIAPYYYADTLLQGFRNSHWIVGGCTQDYGSMTLMPLFGKLRCQPEARSTRFSHEKETATPAYYTVSLPDENIYAEMTGRSRSAIFRFTYSKAGKGYLVVNPNSDEGQGYICIDTLNNQIYGYNPVHRIYQGWGKSAGYSGYFIIQFQKKLTDYGVFKGDSLSPGVIQIGDAAQIGAYVEFDVTEGEEVLVKAASSFTDRDGALKNLKAEIPHWDFGQTCTELRQMWEKHLSAIDVETERLADKEMFYGAFYRASFLPHTFNDIDGRYPSFANGTPICQLPEGETYYEDYSMWDTYRALHPMINLLFPTKGGDMMQSLVHKYEQGGWLPIFPCWNSYTAAMIGDHCISAISDAYCKGIRNFDVDKAYEGMRKNAFETPSNLDEYKNGMGRRALTSYLEYGYIPLEDGVPDAFHTKEQVSRTLEYAYDDFALAQMAKALGKTDDYQALIRRAANYRNVIDPRTGYAQGRHADGTFLNDANAFNFARFITEGAPCHYTWYVPQDPYGLMASMGGKDKYVAKLDSMFSEQRYWHGNEPCHQVAYMFNYAGEPWKTQRAVRHVMETEYLNEPGGLSGNDDAGQMSAWYMFAAMGFYPVCPGTPYYILASPSFPSFTLNLESGKKFTVKARNASQRNIYIQSATLNGKPYTRNYITHQDIVNGGVMEFVMGDKPNKEWGTAAEDCPPTVIE
;
A
#
# COMPACT_ATOMS: atom_id res chain seq x y z
N MET A 1 71.03 4.50 -28.60
CA MET A 1 71.96 3.50 -28.01
C MET A 1 71.14 2.45 -27.31
N MET A 2 71.24 1.24 -27.80
CA MET A 2 70.59 0.01 -27.35
C MET A 2 70.94 -0.37 -25.89
N ARG A 3 70.04 -1.02 -25.19
CA ARG A 3 70.28 -2.30 -24.51
C ARG A 3 68.99 -3.01 -24.19
N ARG A 4 68.76 -4.13 -24.88
CA ARG A 4 67.85 -5.22 -24.51
C ARG A 4 68.41 -5.97 -23.29
N THR A 5 67.54 -6.40 -22.36
CA THR A 5 67.90 -7.45 -21.43
C THR A 5 66.72 -8.48 -21.38
N ILE A 6 67.11 -9.68 -21.75
CA ILE A 6 66.35 -10.93 -21.72
C ILE A 6 66.33 -11.44 -20.30
N TYR A 7 65.13 -11.88 -19.79
CA TYR A 7 65.08 -12.74 -18.59
C TYR A 7 64.40 -14.06 -18.90
N THR A 8 65.09 -15.09 -18.50
CA THR A 8 64.87 -16.50 -18.70
C THR A 8 63.79 -17.03 -17.74
N CYS A 9 62.91 -17.91 -18.23
CA CYS A 9 61.98 -18.71 -17.44
C CYS A 9 62.74 -19.73 -16.58
N TYR A 10 62.33 -19.81 -15.29
CA TYR A 10 62.54 -21.00 -14.44
C TYR A 10 61.19 -21.56 -14.01
N SER A 11 60.89 -22.77 -14.47
CA SER A 11 59.75 -23.57 -14.07
C SER A 11 60.02 -24.23 -12.71
N LEU A 12 59.25 -23.93 -11.69
CA LEU A 12 59.19 -24.71 -10.44
C LEU A 12 57.86 -25.51 -10.43
N LEU A 13 57.98 -26.81 -10.51
CA LEU A 13 56.90 -27.74 -10.18
C LEU A 13 56.69 -27.75 -8.65
N LEU A 14 55.50 -27.31 -8.20
CA LEU A 14 55.01 -27.60 -6.85
C LEU A 14 53.92 -28.67 -6.97
N ALA A 15 54.17 -29.81 -6.33
CA ALA A 15 53.20 -30.87 -6.17
C ALA A 15 52.17 -30.46 -5.12
N THR A 16 50.94 -30.25 -5.49
CA THR A 16 49.82 -30.03 -4.57
C THR A 16 49.20 -31.35 -4.18
N VAL A 17 49.27 -31.64 -2.89
CA VAL A 17 48.55 -32.75 -2.24
C VAL A 17 47.04 -32.34 -2.18
N LEU A 18 46.22 -33.08 -2.92
CA LEU A 18 44.77 -32.98 -2.83
C LEU A 18 44.27 -33.70 -1.57
N LEU A 19 43.81 -32.94 -0.59
CA LEU A 19 42.92 -33.40 0.46
C LEU A 19 41.47 -33.29 -0.08
N PRO A 20 40.64 -34.32 0.04
CA PRO A 20 39.22 -34.20 -0.32
C PRO A 20 38.47 -33.46 0.80
N GLY A 21 38.39 -32.16 0.69
CA GLY A 21 37.42 -31.39 1.44
C GLY A 21 36.02 -31.61 0.82
N THR A 22 35.15 -32.23 1.55
CA THR A 22 33.71 -32.25 1.23
C THR A 22 33.20 -30.83 1.32
N ILE A 23 33.06 -30.17 0.15
CA ILE A 23 32.31 -28.90 0.06
C ILE A 23 30.85 -29.32 0.13
N SER A 24 30.25 -29.15 1.32
CA SER A 24 28.80 -29.10 1.47
C SER A 24 28.32 -27.86 0.72
N CYS A 25 27.75 -28.04 -0.46
CA CYS A 25 27.01 -27.00 -1.13
C CYS A 25 25.73 -26.72 -0.31
N THR A 26 25.82 -25.84 0.68
CA THR A 26 24.65 -25.14 1.17
C THR A 26 24.17 -24.28 0.02
N SER A 27 23.01 -24.63 -0.55
CA SER A 27 22.33 -23.84 -1.55
C SER A 27 21.90 -22.51 -0.89
N HIS A 28 22.78 -21.51 -0.94
CA HIS A 28 22.38 -20.14 -0.64
C HIS A 28 21.35 -19.73 -1.69
N CYS A 29 20.22 -19.20 -1.27
CA CYS A 29 19.21 -18.61 -2.12
C CYS A 29 19.76 -17.30 -2.73
N GLY A 30 20.77 -17.36 -3.58
CA GLY A 30 21.34 -16.15 -4.13
C GLY A 30 22.54 -16.34 -5.04
N THR A 31 22.32 -16.59 -6.31
CA THR A 31 23.16 -15.96 -7.33
C THR A 31 22.50 -14.67 -7.74
N VAL A 32 23.26 -13.56 -7.74
CA VAL A 32 22.83 -12.27 -8.28
C VAL A 32 22.66 -12.47 -9.79
N ASP A 33 21.44 -12.79 -10.17
CA ASP A 33 21.01 -12.78 -11.57
C ASP A 33 20.41 -11.40 -11.84
N GLU A 34 20.39 -10.92 -13.07
CA GLU A 34 19.79 -9.64 -13.48
C GLU A 34 18.25 -9.62 -13.32
N SER A 35 17.76 -10.13 -12.19
CA SER A 35 16.34 -10.20 -11.88
C SER A 35 15.84 -8.85 -11.37
N ARG A 36 14.56 -8.52 -11.62
CA ARG A 36 13.94 -7.27 -11.14
C ARG A 36 13.96 -7.16 -9.63
N LEU A 37 13.97 -8.30 -8.93
CA LEU A 37 14.06 -8.34 -7.47
C LEU A 37 15.40 -7.79 -6.94
N SER A 38 16.47 -7.87 -7.73
CA SER A 38 17.79 -7.35 -7.31
C SER A 38 17.83 -5.84 -7.16
N TYR A 39 16.83 -5.13 -7.72
CA TYR A 39 16.69 -3.69 -7.61
C TYR A 39 15.90 -3.24 -6.37
N ILE A 40 15.32 -4.16 -5.58
CA ILE A 40 14.38 -3.82 -4.51
C ILE A 40 15.06 -3.92 -3.14
N ASP A 41 15.22 -2.78 -2.47
CA ASP A 41 15.47 -2.73 -1.02
C ASP A 41 14.12 -2.53 -0.31
N THR A 42 13.69 -3.56 0.43
CA THR A 42 12.40 -3.55 1.12
C THR A 42 12.39 -2.67 2.38
N ARG A 43 13.53 -2.06 2.75
CA ARG A 43 13.67 -1.17 3.92
C ARG A 43 13.37 0.31 3.60
N VAL A 44 13.15 0.67 2.33
CA VAL A 44 12.77 2.04 1.97
C VAL A 44 11.44 2.41 2.61
N GLY A 45 11.39 3.55 3.32
CA GLY A 45 10.22 4.03 4.05
C GLY A 45 10.14 3.53 5.52
N THR A 46 11.17 2.84 6.04
CA THR A 46 11.19 2.34 7.43
C THR A 46 11.89 3.26 8.43
N ALA A 47 12.28 4.46 8.02
CA ALA A 47 12.89 5.48 8.87
C ALA A 47 12.14 6.82 8.73
N PRO A 48 12.36 7.78 9.66
CA PRO A 48 11.81 9.13 9.53
C PRO A 48 12.14 9.74 8.18
N SER A 49 11.16 10.43 7.57
CA SER A 49 11.31 11.01 6.24
C SER A 49 12.47 12.02 6.18
N ALA A 50 13.33 11.84 5.19
CA ALA A 50 14.44 12.75 4.86
C ALA A 50 14.10 13.69 3.68
N THR A 51 12.86 13.69 3.18
CA THR A 51 12.44 14.43 2.00
C THR A 51 12.14 15.89 2.29
N HIS A 52 12.02 16.69 1.21
CA HIS A 52 11.92 18.13 1.33
C HIS A 52 10.61 18.58 2.01
N THR A 53 9.44 18.14 1.53
CA THR A 53 8.17 18.64 2.06
C THR A 53 7.82 18.05 3.42
N ALA A 54 8.28 16.84 3.74
CA ALA A 54 8.17 16.27 5.07
C ALA A 54 8.90 17.14 6.12
N GLY A 55 10.05 17.70 5.74
CA GLY A 55 10.77 18.66 6.60
C GLY A 55 10.03 19.96 6.85
N LEU A 56 9.07 20.35 6.02
CA LEU A 56 8.27 21.57 6.15
C LEU A 56 6.95 21.34 6.91
N PHE A 57 6.26 20.24 6.62
CA PHE A 57 4.89 19.99 7.07
C PHE A 57 4.76 18.81 8.03
N GLY A 58 5.63 17.79 7.90
CA GLY A 58 5.54 16.53 8.63
C GLY A 58 6.27 16.47 9.98
N ARG A 59 6.87 17.56 10.49
CA ARG A 59 7.74 17.53 11.69
C ARG A 59 7.04 17.09 12.97
N ASP A 60 5.77 17.41 13.11
CA ASP A 60 4.95 17.11 14.28
C ASP A 60 3.93 15.99 13.98
N THR A 61 4.09 15.29 12.87
CA THR A 61 3.27 14.19 12.42
C THR A 61 4.09 12.89 12.39
N GLU A 62 3.44 11.77 12.18
CA GLU A 62 4.07 10.45 12.15
C GLU A 62 4.58 10.08 10.75
N GLU A 63 5.15 11.01 10.04
CA GLU A 63 5.63 10.92 8.66
C GLU A 63 6.89 10.04 8.54
N TYR A 64 6.69 8.74 8.53
CA TYR A 64 7.77 7.74 8.50
C TYR A 64 7.76 6.83 7.27
N GLY A 65 6.91 7.08 6.26
CA GLY A 65 6.66 6.11 5.21
C GLY A 65 5.84 4.92 5.70
N GLN A 66 5.98 4.52 6.97
CA GLN A 66 5.24 3.45 7.63
C GLN A 66 5.29 2.13 6.83
N THR A 67 6.46 1.78 6.29
CA THR A 67 6.66 0.54 5.53
C THR A 67 7.37 -0.52 6.38
N LEU A 68 7.50 -1.72 5.85
CA LEU A 68 8.17 -2.81 6.53
C LEU A 68 8.90 -3.74 5.53
N PRO A 69 10.00 -4.39 5.91
CA PRO A 69 10.74 -5.31 5.05
C PRO A 69 10.05 -6.69 5.00
N ALA A 70 8.87 -6.74 4.38
CA ALA A 70 8.07 -7.96 4.35
C ALA A 70 8.51 -8.95 3.29
N VAL A 71 8.41 -10.22 3.64
CA VAL A 71 8.41 -11.36 2.71
C VAL A 71 6.95 -11.80 2.51
N LEU A 72 6.46 -11.75 1.28
CA LEU A 72 5.07 -12.07 0.94
C LEU A 72 4.90 -12.35 -0.55
N GLU A 73 3.80 -12.99 -0.96
CA GLU A 73 3.31 -12.96 -2.35
C GLU A 73 2.66 -11.59 -2.64
N PRO A 74 2.67 -11.09 -3.88
CA PRO A 74 1.93 -9.87 -4.23
C PRO A 74 0.46 -9.94 -3.82
N ASN A 75 0.00 -9.03 -2.96
CA ASN A 75 -1.31 -9.01 -2.32
C ASN A 75 -1.59 -10.26 -1.46
N GLY A 76 -0.55 -10.89 -0.90
CA GLY A 76 -0.69 -12.05 -0.01
C GLY A 76 -1.36 -11.70 1.31
N MET A 77 -1.95 -12.70 2.00
CA MET A 77 -2.63 -12.52 3.27
C MET A 77 -1.69 -12.03 4.37
N ASN A 78 -0.47 -12.56 4.42
CA ASN A 78 0.47 -12.34 5.52
C ASN A 78 1.66 -11.51 5.06
N PHE A 79 2.07 -10.58 5.90
CA PHE A 79 3.33 -9.84 5.79
C PHE A 79 4.31 -10.41 6.82
N TRP A 80 5.16 -11.34 6.38
CA TRP A 80 6.18 -11.93 7.25
C TRP A 80 7.35 -10.97 7.38
N THR A 81 7.59 -10.45 8.58
CA THR A 81 8.58 -9.39 8.80
C THR A 81 9.37 -9.59 10.07
N ALA A 82 10.58 -9.02 10.13
CA ALA A 82 11.30 -8.81 11.38
C ALA A 82 10.51 -7.83 12.27
N GLN A 83 10.55 -8.04 13.58
CA GLN A 83 9.93 -7.17 14.56
C GLN A 83 11.00 -6.54 15.45
N THR A 84 11.05 -5.21 15.47
CA THR A 84 11.97 -4.44 16.32
C THR A 84 11.26 -3.74 17.47
N ARG A 85 9.94 -3.56 17.39
CA ARG A 85 9.10 -2.88 18.40
C ARG A 85 7.84 -3.67 18.71
N ASP A 86 7.27 -3.41 19.87
CA ASP A 86 5.89 -3.74 20.17
C ASP A 86 4.98 -2.90 19.26
N THR A 87 4.02 -3.56 18.62
CA THR A 87 3.16 -2.97 17.60
C THR A 87 1.66 -3.14 17.93
N GLU A 88 1.33 -3.41 19.19
CA GLU A 88 -0.05 -3.51 19.66
C GLU A 88 -0.67 -2.11 19.91
N GLU A 89 0.02 -1.05 19.54
CA GLU A 89 -0.45 0.32 19.58
C GLU A 89 -0.60 0.89 18.17
N LYS A 90 -1.48 1.88 18.04
CA LYS A 90 -1.75 2.59 16.79
C LYS A 90 -0.50 3.35 16.31
N CYS A 91 -0.28 3.39 15.01
CA CYS A 91 0.81 4.11 14.34
C CYS A 91 2.21 3.58 14.65
N ILE A 92 2.34 2.36 15.15
CA ILE A 92 3.64 1.73 15.38
C ILE A 92 3.83 0.59 14.38
N ALA A 93 4.78 0.77 13.46
CA ALA A 93 5.19 -0.25 12.52
C ALA A 93 5.93 -1.39 13.23
N PRO A 94 5.82 -2.64 12.76
CA PRO A 94 6.58 -3.75 13.33
C PRO A 94 8.10 -3.57 13.28
N TYR A 95 8.61 -2.84 12.28
CA TYR A 95 10.03 -2.65 12.05
C TYR A 95 10.38 -1.19 11.85
N TYR A 96 11.42 -0.72 12.55
CA TYR A 96 12.03 0.60 12.36
C TYR A 96 13.52 0.45 12.07
N TYR A 97 13.99 1.08 11.00
CA TYR A 97 15.39 1.00 10.58
C TYR A 97 16.38 1.55 11.62
N ALA A 98 15.99 2.53 12.42
CA ALA A 98 16.85 3.09 13.46
C ALA A 98 17.03 2.18 14.69
N ASP A 99 16.25 1.12 14.83
CA ASP A 99 16.33 0.21 15.96
C ASP A 99 17.53 -0.74 15.80
N THR A 100 18.12 -1.15 16.91
CA THR A 100 19.30 -2.02 16.98
C THR A 100 19.03 -3.35 17.68
N LEU A 101 17.79 -3.55 18.15
CA LEU A 101 17.33 -4.76 18.82
C LEU A 101 16.18 -5.40 18.04
N LEU A 102 16.27 -6.70 17.84
CA LEU A 102 15.21 -7.50 17.22
C LEU A 102 14.48 -8.30 18.29
N GLN A 103 13.16 -8.25 18.30
CA GLN A 103 12.29 -8.93 19.27
C GLN A 103 11.74 -10.26 18.73
N GLY A 104 11.77 -10.48 17.41
CA GLY A 104 11.28 -11.70 16.77
C GLY A 104 10.95 -11.53 15.29
N PHE A 105 10.20 -12.50 14.78
CA PHE A 105 9.64 -12.51 13.45
C PHE A 105 8.12 -12.57 13.57
N ARG A 106 7.44 -11.58 12.96
CA ARG A 106 6.01 -11.37 13.09
C ARG A 106 5.24 -11.81 11.85
N ASN A 107 4.12 -12.48 12.08
CA ASN A 107 3.04 -12.59 11.13
C ASN A 107 2.18 -11.34 11.25
N SER A 108 2.40 -10.36 10.39
CA SER A 108 1.72 -9.07 10.41
C SER A 108 0.56 -9.04 9.42
N HIS A 109 -0.52 -8.33 9.79
CA HIS A 109 -1.64 -7.95 8.95
C HIS A 109 -1.84 -6.43 9.01
N TRP A 110 -0.77 -5.69 9.20
CA TRP A 110 -0.81 -4.25 9.31
C TRP A 110 -1.20 -3.60 7.98
N ILE A 111 -1.99 -2.53 8.03
CA ILE A 111 -2.24 -1.70 6.85
C ILE A 111 -0.98 -0.89 6.60
N VAL A 112 -0.11 -1.48 5.81
CA VAL A 112 1.24 -0.95 5.52
C VAL A 112 1.13 0.45 4.96
N GLY A 113 1.88 1.37 5.53
CA GLY A 113 1.88 2.77 5.15
C GLY A 113 0.89 3.63 5.94
N GLY A 114 -0.04 3.06 6.69
CA GLY A 114 -1.06 3.81 7.42
C GLY A 114 -0.77 3.94 8.92
N CYS A 115 -1.28 5.01 9.54
CA CYS A 115 -1.30 5.15 10.99
C CYS A 115 -2.38 4.26 11.60
N THR A 116 -2.17 2.95 11.58
CA THR A 116 -3.11 1.92 12.02
C THR A 116 -2.46 1.00 13.05
N GLN A 117 -3.25 0.16 13.70
CA GLN A 117 -2.77 -0.89 14.59
C GLN A 117 -2.64 -2.19 13.80
N ASP A 118 -1.57 -2.94 14.02
CA ASP A 118 -1.40 -4.28 13.45
C ASP A 118 -2.32 -5.29 14.15
N TYR A 119 -2.99 -6.14 13.41
CA TYR A 119 -3.76 -7.27 13.93
C TYR A 119 -3.11 -8.62 13.62
N GLY A 120 -1.78 -8.65 13.65
CA GLY A 120 -0.97 -9.84 13.41
C GLY A 120 -1.33 -11.00 14.35
N SER A 121 -1.21 -12.24 13.83
CA SER A 121 -1.65 -13.41 14.56
C SER A 121 -0.65 -13.88 15.61
N MET A 122 0.65 -13.79 15.33
CA MET A 122 1.70 -14.28 16.23
C MET A 122 3.07 -13.67 15.96
N THR A 123 3.96 -13.72 16.96
CA THR A 123 5.40 -13.46 16.84
C THR A 123 6.17 -14.68 17.35
N LEU A 124 7.24 -15.05 16.65
CA LEU A 124 8.16 -16.10 17.07
C LEU A 124 9.60 -15.58 17.17
N MET A 125 10.37 -16.08 18.17
CA MET A 125 11.76 -15.69 18.40
C MET A 125 12.63 -16.90 18.70
N PRO A 126 13.67 -17.20 17.88
CA PRO A 126 14.65 -18.22 18.19
C PRO A 126 15.66 -17.69 19.21
N LEU A 127 16.02 -18.53 20.18
CA LEU A 127 17.01 -18.21 21.23
C LEU A 127 18.02 -19.34 21.40
N PHE A 128 19.16 -19.04 22.02
CA PHE A 128 20.20 -20.00 22.35
C PHE A 128 20.64 -19.90 23.81
N GLY A 129 20.82 -21.04 24.46
CA GLY A 129 21.45 -21.18 25.77
C GLY A 129 20.53 -20.82 26.95
N LYS A 130 19.85 -19.68 26.91
CA LYS A 130 18.96 -19.20 27.98
C LYS A 130 17.59 -18.83 27.45
N LEU A 131 16.55 -19.42 28.04
CA LEU A 131 15.15 -19.05 27.77
C LEU A 131 14.82 -17.66 28.34
N ARG A 132 14.23 -16.80 27.53
CA ARG A 132 13.71 -15.46 27.86
C ARG A 132 12.40 -15.26 27.11
N CYS A 133 11.33 -15.01 27.80
CA CYS A 133 9.99 -15.05 27.20
C CYS A 133 9.43 -13.67 26.86
N GLN A 134 9.70 -12.67 27.72
CA GLN A 134 9.17 -11.32 27.49
C GLN A 134 9.90 -10.61 26.33
N PRO A 135 9.20 -9.79 25.52
CA PRO A 135 9.77 -9.12 24.35
C PRO A 135 11.07 -8.35 24.67
N GLU A 136 11.09 -7.54 25.71
CA GLU A 136 12.27 -6.75 26.08
C GLU A 136 13.42 -7.64 26.56
N ALA A 137 13.11 -8.70 27.32
CA ALA A 137 14.12 -9.62 27.85
C ALA A 137 14.75 -10.51 26.76
N ARG A 138 13.99 -10.88 25.70
CA ARG A 138 14.46 -11.68 24.58
C ARG A 138 15.06 -10.87 23.43
N SER A 139 14.87 -9.56 23.43
CA SER A 139 15.46 -8.66 22.42
C SER A 139 16.94 -8.90 22.27
N THR A 140 17.42 -9.00 21.05
CA THR A 140 18.80 -9.31 20.72
C THR A 140 19.37 -8.32 19.70
N ARG A 141 20.65 -8.02 19.78
CA ARG A 141 21.30 -7.07 18.87
C ARG A 141 21.37 -7.64 17.45
N PHE A 142 21.20 -6.77 16.49
CA PHE A 142 21.44 -7.05 15.07
C PHE A 142 22.14 -5.86 14.39
N SER A 143 22.57 -6.05 13.15
CA SER A 143 23.20 -5.00 12.34
C SER A 143 22.73 -5.08 10.91
N HIS A 144 22.41 -3.94 10.30
CA HIS A 144 22.02 -3.83 8.90
C HIS A 144 23.11 -4.28 7.92
N GLU A 145 24.39 -4.27 8.31
CA GLU A 145 25.49 -4.84 7.52
C GLU A 145 25.38 -6.37 7.36
N LYS A 146 24.64 -7.03 8.26
CA LYS A 146 24.41 -8.48 8.27
C LYS A 146 22.93 -8.82 8.14
N GLU A 147 22.17 -7.92 7.54
CA GLU A 147 20.76 -8.05 7.20
C GLU A 147 20.62 -8.01 5.69
N THR A 148 19.83 -8.92 5.13
CA THR A 148 19.38 -8.87 3.74
C THR A 148 17.87 -8.90 3.71
N ALA A 149 17.27 -7.92 3.03
CA ALA A 149 15.83 -7.75 2.97
C ALA A 149 15.39 -7.58 1.50
N THR A 150 14.74 -8.60 0.95
CA THR A 150 14.18 -8.62 -0.40
C THR A 150 12.72 -9.09 -0.37
N PRO A 151 11.93 -8.91 -1.41
CA PRO A 151 10.54 -9.35 -1.43
C PRO A 151 10.31 -10.85 -1.17
N ALA A 152 11.31 -11.68 -1.48
CA ALA A 152 11.20 -13.13 -1.41
C ALA A 152 12.09 -13.78 -0.34
N TYR A 153 12.95 -13.02 0.31
CA TYR A 153 13.92 -13.56 1.24
C TYR A 153 14.40 -12.50 2.23
N TYR A 154 14.33 -12.84 3.51
CA TYR A 154 14.88 -12.04 4.59
C TYR A 154 15.87 -12.87 5.39
N THR A 155 16.99 -12.25 5.80
CA THR A 155 17.95 -12.86 6.70
C THR A 155 18.64 -11.85 7.58
N VAL A 156 18.99 -12.28 8.80
CA VAL A 156 19.71 -11.47 9.78
C VAL A 156 20.59 -12.34 10.68
N SER A 157 21.75 -11.83 11.03
CA SER A 157 22.61 -12.45 12.05
C SER A 157 22.24 -11.94 13.44
N LEU A 158 22.03 -12.87 14.38
CA LEU A 158 21.74 -12.62 15.79
C LEU A 158 22.95 -13.07 16.64
N PRO A 159 24.00 -12.25 16.77
CA PRO A 159 25.28 -12.67 17.34
C PRO A 159 25.18 -13.04 18.81
N ASP A 160 24.34 -12.40 19.60
CA ASP A 160 24.16 -12.72 21.03
C ASP A 160 23.47 -14.09 21.22
N GLU A 161 22.69 -14.53 20.24
CA GLU A 161 22.02 -15.83 20.22
C GLU A 161 22.85 -16.91 19.49
N ASN A 162 23.97 -16.56 18.85
CA ASN A 162 24.71 -17.46 17.98
C ASN A 162 23.84 -18.10 16.88
N ILE A 163 22.90 -17.32 16.31
CA ILE A 163 21.93 -17.77 15.32
C ILE A 163 22.07 -16.92 14.06
N TYR A 164 22.00 -17.58 12.90
CA TYR A 164 21.75 -16.98 11.62
C TYR A 164 20.31 -17.34 11.24
N ALA A 165 19.44 -16.33 11.14
CA ALA A 165 18.01 -16.50 10.90
C ALA A 165 17.67 -16.15 9.47
N GLU A 166 16.86 -16.99 8.81
CA GLU A 166 16.40 -16.84 7.44
C GLU A 166 14.89 -17.06 7.38
N MET A 167 14.21 -16.34 6.47
CA MET A 167 12.77 -16.41 6.28
C MET A 167 12.41 -16.27 4.81
N THR A 168 11.51 -17.12 4.34
CA THR A 168 10.78 -17.00 3.06
C THR A 168 9.34 -17.44 3.23
N GLY A 169 8.45 -17.14 2.28
CA GLY A 169 7.04 -17.45 2.48
C GLY A 169 6.22 -17.54 1.21
N ARG A 170 4.93 -17.57 1.43
CA ARG A 170 3.85 -17.60 0.43
C ARG A 170 2.76 -16.62 0.86
N SER A 171 1.56 -16.74 0.33
CA SER A 171 0.43 -15.86 0.69
C SER A 171 0.07 -15.99 2.16
N ARG A 172 -0.14 -17.22 2.66
CA ARG A 172 -0.68 -17.53 4.00
C ARG A 172 0.32 -18.21 4.92
N SER A 173 1.49 -18.60 4.39
CA SER A 173 2.45 -19.43 5.10
C SER A 173 3.90 -18.97 4.90
N ALA A 174 4.77 -19.35 5.83
CA ALA A 174 6.21 -19.10 5.76
C ALA A 174 7.01 -20.32 6.22
N ILE A 175 8.26 -20.37 5.81
CA ILE A 175 9.27 -21.28 6.33
C ILE A 175 10.47 -20.47 6.83
N PHE A 176 10.95 -20.84 8.00
CA PHE A 176 12.11 -20.26 8.67
C PHE A 176 13.22 -21.30 8.74
N ARG A 177 14.45 -20.82 8.65
CA ARG A 177 15.65 -21.62 8.88
C ARG A 177 16.53 -20.91 9.90
N PHE A 178 16.78 -21.57 11.02
CA PHE A 178 17.62 -21.08 12.10
C PHE A 178 18.88 -21.94 12.17
N THR A 179 20.04 -21.38 11.79
CA THR A 179 21.33 -22.04 11.83
C THR A 179 22.06 -21.67 13.13
N TYR A 180 22.30 -22.66 13.97
CA TYR A 180 22.98 -22.48 15.25
C TYR A 180 24.49 -22.63 15.11
N SER A 181 25.26 -21.60 15.42
CA SER A 181 26.73 -21.64 15.30
C SER A 181 27.44 -22.29 16.46
N LYS A 182 26.69 -22.79 17.48
CA LYS A 182 27.23 -23.53 18.65
C LYS A 182 26.32 -24.69 19.04
N ALA A 183 26.91 -25.74 19.60
CA ALA A 183 26.14 -26.82 20.23
C ALA A 183 25.59 -26.41 21.60
N GLY A 184 24.34 -26.80 21.91
CA GLY A 184 23.70 -26.49 23.18
C GLY A 184 22.17 -26.58 23.11
N LYS A 185 21.50 -25.81 23.97
CA LYS A 185 20.04 -25.70 24.00
C LYS A 185 19.58 -24.56 23.09
N GLY A 186 18.79 -24.89 22.09
CA GLY A 186 18.04 -23.93 21.27
C GLY A 186 16.60 -23.86 21.75
N TYR A 187 16.00 -22.68 21.68
CA TYR A 187 14.59 -22.45 22.02
C TYR A 187 13.86 -21.74 20.91
N LEU A 188 12.55 -21.95 20.81
CA LEU A 188 11.66 -21.05 20.09
C LEU A 188 10.57 -20.56 21.04
N VAL A 189 10.45 -19.24 21.17
CA VAL A 189 9.40 -18.57 21.94
C VAL A 189 8.33 -18.10 20.99
N VAL A 190 7.05 -18.32 21.29
CA VAL A 190 5.90 -17.92 20.47
C VAL A 190 4.91 -17.18 21.33
N ASN A 191 4.47 -16.01 20.87
CA ASN A 191 3.39 -15.23 21.47
C ASN A 191 2.21 -15.12 20.48
N PRO A 192 0.94 -15.35 20.90
CA PRO A 192 -0.18 -14.77 20.21
C PRO A 192 -0.14 -13.26 20.41
N ASN A 193 -0.27 -12.50 19.33
CA ASN A 193 -0.26 -11.04 19.39
C ASN A 193 -1.62 -10.54 19.85
N SER A 194 -1.79 -10.33 21.16
CA SER A 194 -3.07 -9.97 21.76
C SER A 194 -2.92 -8.81 22.75
N ASP A 195 -3.20 -7.61 22.27
CA ASP A 195 -3.28 -6.37 23.03
C ASP A 195 -4.39 -6.39 24.11
N GLU A 196 -5.52 -7.05 23.83
CA GLU A 196 -6.67 -7.17 24.75
C GLU A 196 -6.55 -8.35 25.72
N GLY A 197 -5.45 -9.11 25.69
CA GLY A 197 -5.23 -10.24 26.61
C GLY A 197 -6.20 -11.41 26.43
N GLN A 198 -6.74 -11.61 25.23
CA GLN A 198 -7.72 -12.66 24.90
C GLN A 198 -7.14 -13.76 24.01
N GLY A 199 -5.85 -13.76 23.76
CA GLY A 199 -5.16 -14.75 22.94
C GLY A 199 -5.16 -16.13 23.58
N TYR A 200 -4.90 -17.13 22.74
CA TYR A 200 -4.78 -18.54 23.15
C TYR A 200 -3.61 -19.20 22.42
N ILE A 201 -2.89 -20.07 23.11
CA ILE A 201 -1.81 -20.88 22.55
C ILE A 201 -1.77 -22.27 23.14
N CYS A 202 -1.49 -23.26 22.30
CA CYS A 202 -1.41 -24.68 22.68
C CYS A 202 -0.26 -25.39 21.97
N ILE A 203 0.45 -26.25 22.71
CA ILE A 203 1.52 -27.10 22.21
C ILE A 203 0.96 -28.51 21.97
N ASP A 204 0.98 -28.97 20.73
CA ASP A 204 0.60 -30.33 20.36
C ASP A 204 1.86 -31.18 20.17
N THR A 205 2.25 -31.88 21.23
CA THR A 205 3.46 -32.68 21.27
C THR A 205 3.38 -33.93 20.37
N LEU A 206 2.17 -34.41 20.06
CA LEU A 206 1.97 -35.58 19.21
C LEU A 206 2.26 -35.24 17.74
N ASN A 207 1.87 -34.06 17.30
CA ASN A 207 2.08 -33.60 15.93
C ASN A 207 3.29 -32.67 15.79
N ASN A 208 4.06 -32.45 16.86
CA ASN A 208 5.27 -31.60 16.88
C ASN A 208 4.97 -30.19 16.38
N GLN A 209 3.92 -29.54 16.95
CA GLN A 209 3.44 -28.24 16.51
C GLN A 209 2.90 -27.39 17.66
N ILE A 210 2.83 -26.09 17.40
CA ILE A 210 2.10 -25.10 18.23
C ILE A 210 0.94 -24.56 17.39
N TYR A 211 -0.19 -24.28 18.03
CA TYR A 211 -1.29 -23.54 17.41
C TYR A 211 -1.93 -22.59 18.41
N GLY A 212 -2.60 -21.59 17.90
CA GLY A 212 -3.28 -20.61 18.73
C GLY A 212 -4.11 -19.65 17.92
N TYR A 213 -4.57 -18.59 18.57
CA TYR A 213 -5.28 -17.50 17.92
C TYR A 213 -5.11 -16.18 18.67
N ASN A 214 -5.28 -15.10 17.93
CA ASN A 214 -5.38 -13.72 18.41
C ASN A 214 -6.72 -13.13 17.94
N PRO A 215 -7.67 -12.78 18.84
CA PRO A 215 -8.89 -12.08 18.48
C PRO A 215 -8.61 -10.70 17.90
N VAL A 216 -9.32 -10.34 16.83
CA VAL A 216 -9.15 -9.04 16.15
C VAL A 216 -10.15 -8.02 16.71
N HIS A 217 -9.64 -6.82 17.04
CA HIS A 217 -10.41 -5.69 17.53
C HIS A 217 -10.37 -4.54 16.53
N ARG A 218 -11.46 -3.79 16.48
CA ARG A 218 -11.62 -2.65 15.57
C ARG A 218 -10.92 -1.41 16.14
N ILE A 219 -10.39 -0.59 15.26
CA ILE A 219 -9.99 0.77 15.58
C ILE A 219 -10.88 1.78 14.81
N TYR A 220 -10.69 3.09 15.06
CA TYR A 220 -11.53 4.17 14.53
C TYR A 220 -12.99 4.02 14.95
N GLN A 221 -13.94 4.13 14.03
CA GLN A 221 -15.35 3.93 14.38
C GLN A 221 -15.55 2.49 14.88
N GLY A 222 -16.07 2.39 16.10
CA GLY A 222 -16.20 1.11 16.81
C GLY A 222 -14.94 0.65 17.55
N TRP A 223 -14.03 1.57 17.89
CA TRP A 223 -12.80 1.28 18.65
C TRP A 223 -13.01 0.32 19.81
N GLY A 224 -12.11 -0.68 19.93
CA GLY A 224 -12.10 -1.68 21.01
C GLY A 224 -13.18 -2.76 20.90
N LYS A 225 -14.15 -2.64 19.99
CA LYS A 225 -15.13 -3.71 19.72
C LYS A 225 -14.47 -4.85 18.97
N SER A 226 -14.84 -6.09 19.29
CA SER A 226 -14.43 -7.24 18.50
C SER A 226 -14.85 -7.08 17.04
N ALA A 227 -13.96 -7.44 16.12
CA ALA A 227 -14.28 -7.56 14.70
C ALA A 227 -15.05 -8.86 14.38
N GLY A 228 -15.22 -9.75 15.39
CA GLY A 228 -16.00 -10.98 15.29
C GLY A 228 -15.22 -12.19 14.79
N TYR A 229 -13.93 -12.06 14.51
CA TYR A 229 -13.04 -13.14 14.07
C TYR A 229 -11.69 -13.06 14.77
N SER A 230 -10.86 -14.09 14.55
CA SER A 230 -9.50 -14.17 15.09
C SER A 230 -8.50 -14.51 14.00
N GLY A 231 -7.26 -14.08 14.18
CA GLY A 231 -6.11 -14.59 13.44
C GLY A 231 -5.64 -15.92 14.05
N TYR A 232 -6.07 -17.03 13.48
CA TYR A 232 -5.62 -18.37 13.88
C TYR A 232 -4.26 -18.65 13.25
N PHE A 233 -3.38 -19.35 13.98
CA PHE A 233 -2.07 -19.74 13.47
C PHE A 233 -1.71 -21.17 13.83
N ILE A 234 -0.80 -21.74 13.05
CA ILE A 234 -0.15 -23.03 13.29
C ILE A 234 1.35 -22.90 12.99
N ILE A 235 2.17 -23.52 13.84
CA ILE A 235 3.62 -23.58 13.68
C ILE A 235 4.05 -25.05 13.77
N GLN A 236 4.78 -25.56 12.79
CA GLN A 236 5.29 -26.92 12.77
C GLN A 236 6.82 -26.92 12.81
N PHE A 237 7.37 -27.89 13.52
CA PHE A 237 8.81 -28.07 13.68
C PHE A 237 9.27 -29.34 12.95
N GLN A 238 10.35 -29.23 12.18
CA GLN A 238 10.99 -30.39 11.59
C GLN A 238 11.71 -31.20 12.69
N LYS A 239 12.42 -30.49 13.57
CA LYS A 239 13.16 -31.09 14.69
C LYS A 239 12.23 -31.46 15.82
N LYS A 240 12.48 -32.64 16.45
CA LYS A 240 11.74 -33.09 17.61
C LYS A 240 12.02 -32.22 18.86
N LEU A 241 10.97 -31.87 19.59
CA LEU A 241 11.06 -31.12 20.83
C LEU A 241 11.66 -31.97 21.95
N THR A 242 12.57 -31.38 22.76
CA THR A 242 13.15 -32.03 23.95
C THR A 242 12.47 -31.61 25.23
N ASP A 243 11.97 -30.37 25.29
CA ASP A 243 11.18 -29.84 26.39
C ASP A 243 10.25 -28.74 25.89
N TYR A 244 9.25 -28.35 26.69
CA TYR A 244 8.25 -27.34 26.34
C TYR A 244 7.53 -26.81 27.57
N GLY A 245 6.84 -25.70 27.40
CA GLY A 245 5.96 -25.12 28.39
C GLY A 245 5.28 -23.85 27.91
N VAL A 246 4.41 -23.35 28.73
CA VAL A 246 3.76 -22.04 28.53
C VAL A 246 4.25 -21.04 29.57
N PHE A 247 4.00 -19.77 29.32
CA PHE A 247 4.35 -18.70 30.24
C PHE A 247 3.28 -17.60 30.29
N LYS A 248 3.30 -16.87 31.41
CA LYS A 248 2.56 -15.63 31.60
C LYS A 248 3.44 -14.61 32.30
N GLY A 249 3.72 -13.49 31.62
CA GLY A 249 4.76 -12.58 32.07
C GLY A 249 6.09 -13.31 32.21
N ASP A 250 6.76 -13.15 33.36
CA ASP A 250 8.02 -13.86 33.67
C ASP A 250 7.81 -15.26 34.28
N SER A 251 6.55 -15.66 34.51
CA SER A 251 6.24 -16.94 35.15
C SER A 251 6.18 -18.07 34.14
N LEU A 252 7.11 -19.04 34.26
CA LEU A 252 7.16 -20.25 33.45
C LEU A 252 6.31 -21.37 34.05
N SER A 253 5.66 -22.16 33.19
CA SER A 253 4.93 -23.38 33.52
C SER A 253 5.45 -24.55 32.66
N PRO A 254 6.59 -25.15 33.04
CA PRO A 254 7.17 -26.28 32.31
C PRO A 254 6.22 -27.48 32.22
N GLY A 255 6.17 -28.14 31.07
CA GLY A 255 5.32 -29.31 30.82
C GLY A 255 3.84 -28.99 30.64
N VAL A 256 3.41 -27.74 30.86
CA VAL A 256 2.03 -27.30 30.58
C VAL A 256 1.90 -27.01 29.08
N ILE A 257 0.82 -27.52 28.46
CA ILE A 257 0.66 -27.49 27.01
C ILE A 257 -0.20 -26.34 26.49
N GLN A 258 -0.95 -25.64 27.35
CA GLN A 258 -1.83 -24.57 26.87
C GLN A 258 -2.05 -23.46 27.89
N ILE A 259 -2.30 -22.26 27.37
CA ILE A 259 -2.69 -21.08 28.14
C ILE A 259 -3.56 -20.16 27.26
N GLY A 260 -4.50 -19.42 27.87
CA GLY A 260 -5.36 -18.47 27.17
C GLY A 260 -5.98 -17.45 28.10
N ASP A 261 -6.73 -16.51 27.51
CA ASP A 261 -7.52 -15.48 28.20
C ASP A 261 -6.73 -14.67 29.26
N ALA A 262 -5.50 -14.33 28.91
CA ALA A 262 -4.63 -13.49 29.74
C ALA A 262 -3.62 -12.71 28.89
N ALA A 263 -3.25 -11.54 29.39
CA ALA A 263 -2.18 -10.74 28.77
C ALA A 263 -0.79 -11.40 28.98
N GLN A 264 0.15 -11.07 28.09
CA GLN A 264 1.57 -11.47 28.15
C GLN A 264 1.77 -12.98 28.21
N ILE A 265 0.95 -13.74 27.49
CA ILE A 265 1.05 -15.20 27.42
C ILE A 265 1.87 -15.65 26.20
N GLY A 266 2.35 -16.89 26.27
CA GLY A 266 2.99 -17.53 25.14
C GLY A 266 3.39 -18.98 25.46
N ALA A 267 4.03 -19.60 24.48
CA ALA A 267 4.62 -20.93 24.59
C ALA A 267 6.11 -20.90 24.24
N TYR A 268 6.85 -21.83 24.81
CA TYR A 268 8.23 -22.09 24.40
C TYR A 268 8.43 -23.58 24.14
N VAL A 269 9.34 -23.85 23.22
CA VAL A 269 9.83 -25.20 22.93
C VAL A 269 11.35 -25.22 22.95
N GLU A 270 11.94 -26.35 23.33
CA GLU A 270 13.39 -26.57 23.45
C GLU A 270 13.87 -27.65 22.46
N PHE A 271 15.07 -27.50 21.96
CA PHE A 271 15.78 -28.46 21.13
C PHE A 271 17.22 -28.62 21.60
N ASP A 272 17.78 -29.82 21.48
CA ASP A 272 19.22 -30.00 21.50
C ASP A 272 19.81 -29.71 20.11
N VAL A 273 20.71 -28.75 20.00
CA VAL A 273 21.33 -28.39 18.72
C VAL A 273 22.84 -28.65 18.73
N THR A 274 23.38 -29.01 17.58
CA THR A 274 24.79 -29.14 17.31
C THR A 274 25.34 -27.92 16.57
N GLU A 275 26.66 -27.73 16.55
CA GLU A 275 27.29 -26.65 15.81
C GLU A 275 27.02 -26.79 14.31
N GLY A 276 26.55 -25.71 13.67
CA GLY A 276 26.17 -25.65 12.26
C GLY A 276 24.80 -26.26 11.93
N GLU A 277 24.05 -26.70 12.94
CA GLU A 277 22.74 -27.33 12.70
C GLU A 277 21.68 -26.32 12.27
N GLU A 278 20.92 -26.68 11.25
CA GLU A 278 19.74 -25.95 10.75
C GLU A 278 18.46 -26.51 11.38
N VAL A 279 17.67 -25.66 12.02
CA VAL A 279 16.33 -25.99 12.53
C VAL A 279 15.30 -25.32 11.62
N LEU A 280 14.49 -26.14 10.94
CA LEU A 280 13.42 -25.65 10.07
C LEU A 280 12.10 -25.57 10.83
N VAL A 281 11.41 -24.45 10.63
CA VAL A 281 10.10 -24.14 11.22
C VAL A 281 9.17 -23.64 10.12
N LYS A 282 7.94 -24.16 10.05
CA LYS A 282 6.90 -23.66 9.14
C LYS A 282 5.78 -23.03 9.95
N ALA A 283 5.22 -21.95 9.45
CA ALA A 283 4.08 -21.28 10.06
C ALA A 283 3.02 -20.92 9.02
N ALA A 284 1.76 -20.87 9.42
CA ALA A 284 0.68 -20.36 8.58
C ALA A 284 -0.41 -19.75 9.45
N SER A 285 -1.23 -18.90 8.84
CA SER A 285 -2.41 -18.33 9.48
C SER A 285 -3.70 -18.57 8.67
N SER A 286 -4.82 -18.27 9.31
CA SER A 286 -6.17 -18.27 8.76
C SER A 286 -7.04 -17.33 9.59
N PHE A 287 -8.04 -16.72 8.98
CA PHE A 287 -9.06 -15.96 9.71
C PHE A 287 -10.33 -16.77 9.99
N THR A 288 -10.40 -18.04 9.57
CA THR A 288 -11.57 -18.88 9.78
C THR A 288 -11.45 -19.81 10.98
N ASP A 289 -10.41 -20.62 11.02
CA ASP A 289 -10.13 -21.57 12.10
C ASP A 289 -8.71 -22.18 12.01
N ARG A 290 -8.34 -22.96 13.02
CA ARG A 290 -7.08 -23.70 13.04
C ARG A 290 -6.90 -24.66 11.86
N ASP A 291 -7.98 -25.32 11.43
CA ASP A 291 -7.93 -26.28 10.34
C ASP A 291 -7.73 -25.56 9.00
N GLY A 292 -8.22 -24.33 8.85
CA GLY A 292 -7.90 -23.42 7.75
C GLY A 292 -6.41 -23.11 7.70
N ALA A 293 -5.79 -22.73 8.82
CA ALA A 293 -4.35 -22.49 8.89
C ALA A 293 -3.53 -23.75 8.50
N LEU A 294 -3.96 -24.94 8.94
CA LEU A 294 -3.30 -26.19 8.56
C LEU A 294 -3.48 -26.52 7.06
N LYS A 295 -4.65 -26.27 6.49
CA LYS A 295 -4.89 -26.43 5.03
C LYS A 295 -4.02 -25.47 4.22
N ASN A 296 -3.97 -24.20 4.63
CA ASN A 296 -3.12 -23.19 4.02
C ASN A 296 -1.65 -23.64 4.00
N LEU A 297 -1.13 -24.09 5.15
CA LEU A 297 0.24 -24.58 5.27
C LEU A 297 0.53 -25.76 4.35
N LYS A 298 -0.36 -26.77 4.34
CA LYS A 298 -0.19 -27.97 3.53
C LYS A 298 -0.27 -27.71 2.04
N ALA A 299 -1.09 -26.76 1.62
CA ALA A 299 -1.26 -26.41 0.22
C ALA A 299 -0.07 -25.57 -0.30
N GLU A 300 0.39 -24.60 0.47
CA GLU A 300 1.40 -23.65 0.04
C GLU A 300 2.84 -24.14 0.29
N ILE A 301 3.11 -24.80 1.42
CA ILE A 301 4.45 -25.33 1.78
C ILE A 301 4.32 -26.80 2.24
N PRO A 302 4.04 -27.75 1.33
CA PRO A 302 3.88 -29.17 1.68
C PRO A 302 5.18 -29.84 2.13
N HIS A 303 6.32 -29.31 1.75
CA HIS A 303 7.68 -29.85 1.97
C HIS A 303 8.45 -29.07 3.06
N TRP A 304 9.66 -29.55 3.34
CA TRP A 304 10.63 -28.90 4.26
C TRP A 304 11.82 -28.31 3.48
N ASP A 305 11.66 -28.00 2.20
CA ASP A 305 12.70 -27.41 1.36
C ASP A 305 12.58 -25.88 1.37
N PHE A 306 13.43 -25.22 2.13
CA PHE A 306 13.51 -23.77 2.21
C PHE A 306 13.87 -23.14 0.85
N GLY A 307 14.85 -23.74 0.15
CA GLY A 307 15.33 -23.24 -1.13
C GLY A 307 14.27 -23.29 -2.22
N GLN A 308 13.45 -24.35 -2.25
CA GLN A 308 12.32 -24.47 -3.17
C GLN A 308 11.30 -23.38 -2.91
N THR A 309 10.85 -23.18 -1.66
CA THR A 309 9.88 -22.13 -1.32
C THR A 309 10.39 -20.74 -1.72
N CYS A 310 11.66 -20.44 -1.43
CA CYS A 310 12.28 -19.17 -1.83
C CYS A 310 12.29 -18.98 -3.37
N THR A 311 12.61 -20.05 -4.11
CA THR A 311 12.65 -20.02 -5.57
C THR A 311 11.26 -19.78 -6.15
N GLU A 312 10.23 -20.47 -5.63
CA GLU A 312 8.84 -20.30 -6.05
C GLU A 312 8.36 -18.86 -5.81
N LEU A 313 8.62 -18.28 -4.63
CA LEU A 313 8.25 -16.90 -4.33
C LEU A 313 8.98 -15.89 -5.23
N ARG A 314 10.26 -16.11 -5.51
CA ARG A 314 11.02 -15.30 -6.49
C ARG A 314 10.36 -15.31 -7.87
N GLN A 315 9.96 -16.48 -8.36
CA GLN A 315 9.31 -16.60 -9.67
C GLN A 315 7.96 -15.87 -9.70
N MET A 316 7.20 -15.90 -8.61
CA MET A 316 5.93 -15.16 -8.50
C MET A 316 6.16 -13.65 -8.57
N TRP A 317 7.14 -13.13 -7.86
CA TRP A 317 7.51 -11.72 -7.92
C TRP A 317 8.02 -11.32 -9.31
N GLU A 318 8.91 -12.11 -9.94
CA GLU A 318 9.38 -11.84 -11.29
C GLU A 318 8.24 -11.77 -12.29
N LYS A 319 7.29 -12.70 -12.21
CA LYS A 319 6.07 -12.69 -13.03
C LYS A 319 5.24 -11.44 -12.79
N HIS A 320 5.04 -11.04 -11.53
CA HIS A 320 4.26 -9.86 -11.17
C HIS A 320 4.92 -8.57 -11.67
N LEU A 321 6.20 -8.39 -11.36
CA LEU A 321 6.97 -7.22 -11.77
C LEU A 321 7.14 -7.10 -13.29
N SER A 322 7.07 -8.23 -14.01
CA SER A 322 7.15 -8.24 -15.48
C SER A 322 5.93 -7.62 -16.17
N ALA A 323 4.90 -7.21 -15.42
CA ALA A 323 3.82 -6.38 -15.97
C ALA A 323 4.34 -5.04 -16.51
N ILE A 324 5.49 -4.56 -16.02
CA ILE A 324 6.15 -3.35 -16.52
C ILE A 324 7.64 -3.63 -16.71
N ASP A 325 8.11 -3.51 -17.95
CA ASP A 325 9.53 -3.58 -18.26
C ASP A 325 10.09 -2.17 -18.43
N VAL A 326 11.06 -1.78 -17.61
CA VAL A 326 11.74 -0.49 -17.64
C VAL A 326 13.12 -0.62 -18.28
N GLU A 327 13.39 0.19 -19.30
CA GLU A 327 14.68 0.28 -19.98
C GLU A 327 15.37 1.59 -19.61
N THR A 328 16.43 1.51 -18.83
CA THR A 328 17.29 2.63 -18.43
C THR A 328 18.67 2.12 -18.07
N GLU A 329 19.71 2.92 -18.36
CA GLU A 329 21.09 2.65 -17.92
C GLU A 329 21.32 3.08 -16.45
N ARG A 330 20.42 3.88 -15.88
CA ARG A 330 20.53 4.39 -14.52
C ARG A 330 19.95 3.36 -13.54
N LEU A 331 20.83 2.73 -12.75
CA LEU A 331 20.45 1.75 -11.74
C LEU A 331 19.44 2.34 -10.75
N ALA A 332 19.66 3.54 -10.25
CA ALA A 332 18.78 4.22 -9.30
C ALA A 332 17.33 4.37 -9.82
N ASP A 333 17.11 4.54 -11.13
CA ASP A 333 15.76 4.61 -11.69
C ASP A 333 15.03 3.27 -11.56
N LYS A 334 15.74 2.14 -11.77
CA LYS A 334 15.18 0.80 -11.61
C LYS A 334 14.89 0.50 -10.14
N GLU A 335 15.82 0.84 -9.26
CA GLU A 335 15.69 0.64 -7.81
C GLU A 335 14.47 1.38 -7.27
N MET A 336 14.33 2.66 -7.60
CA MET A 336 13.19 3.46 -7.19
C MET A 336 11.87 2.91 -7.76
N PHE A 337 11.84 2.55 -9.05
CA PHE A 337 10.62 2.10 -9.71
C PHE A 337 10.15 0.73 -9.22
N TYR A 338 11.03 -0.27 -9.19
CA TYR A 338 10.65 -1.61 -8.73
C TYR A 338 10.45 -1.65 -7.21
N GLY A 339 11.16 -0.81 -6.43
CA GLY A 339 10.88 -0.59 -5.01
C GLY A 339 9.48 -0.03 -4.77
N ALA A 340 9.05 0.96 -5.56
CA ALA A 340 7.68 1.48 -5.52
C ALA A 340 6.66 0.40 -5.96
N PHE A 341 6.96 -0.38 -7.01
CA PHE A 341 6.07 -1.46 -7.45
C PHE A 341 5.89 -2.55 -6.36
N TYR A 342 6.95 -2.89 -5.64
CA TYR A 342 6.87 -3.81 -4.50
C TYR A 342 5.90 -3.28 -3.44
N ARG A 343 6.05 -2.03 -2.97
CA ARG A 343 5.18 -1.44 -1.96
C ARG A 343 3.73 -1.28 -2.44
N ALA A 344 3.51 -0.92 -3.70
CA ALA A 344 2.19 -0.83 -4.31
C ALA A 344 1.52 -2.20 -4.54
N SER A 345 2.19 -3.31 -4.19
CA SER A 345 1.68 -4.68 -4.34
C SER A 345 1.30 -5.34 -3.01
N PHE A 346 1.19 -4.58 -1.92
CA PHE A 346 0.79 -5.10 -0.62
C PHE A 346 -0.73 -5.17 -0.44
N LEU A 347 -1.40 -4.05 -0.66
CA LEU A 347 -2.81 -3.86 -0.32
C LEU A 347 -3.64 -3.52 -1.57
N PRO A 348 -4.94 -3.80 -1.56
CA PRO A 348 -5.64 -4.70 -0.62
C PRO A 348 -5.06 -6.10 -0.65
N HIS A 349 -5.04 -6.78 0.49
CA HIS A 349 -4.48 -8.13 0.59
C HIS A 349 -5.55 -9.22 0.54
N THR A 350 -5.17 -10.44 0.15
CA THR A 350 -6.02 -11.63 0.19
C THR A 350 -6.47 -11.91 1.63
N PHE A 351 -7.76 -12.20 1.81
CA PHE A 351 -8.32 -12.43 3.14
C PHE A 351 -8.95 -13.83 3.31
N ASN A 352 -9.24 -14.54 2.24
CA ASN A 352 -9.79 -15.89 2.28
C ASN A 352 -8.72 -16.97 2.41
N ASP A 353 -9.07 -18.09 3.03
CA ASP A 353 -8.27 -19.32 3.03
C ASP A 353 -8.12 -19.91 1.62
N ILE A 354 -7.21 -20.86 1.45
CA ILE A 354 -6.95 -21.52 0.17
C ILE A 354 -8.17 -22.28 -0.36
N ASP A 355 -9.08 -22.68 0.53
CA ASP A 355 -10.34 -23.36 0.16
C ASP A 355 -11.49 -22.38 -0.08
N GLY A 356 -11.22 -21.06 -0.12
CA GLY A 356 -12.19 -20.00 -0.39
C GLY A 356 -13.03 -19.58 0.80
N ARG A 357 -12.81 -20.11 2.02
CA ARG A 357 -13.52 -19.70 3.23
C ARG A 357 -13.00 -18.37 3.77
N TYR A 358 -13.90 -17.53 4.29
CA TYR A 358 -13.56 -16.27 4.96
C TYR A 358 -14.64 -15.87 5.97
N PRO A 359 -14.30 -15.11 7.04
CA PRO A 359 -15.29 -14.58 7.96
C PRO A 359 -16.14 -13.49 7.29
N SER A 360 -17.46 -13.51 7.55
CA SER A 360 -18.39 -12.51 7.05
C SER A 360 -18.00 -11.10 7.48
N PHE A 361 -18.23 -10.12 6.60
CA PHE A 361 -17.92 -8.72 6.86
C PHE A 361 -18.69 -8.18 8.06
N ALA A 362 -18.08 -7.32 8.85
CA ALA A 362 -18.58 -6.60 10.03
C ALA A 362 -18.88 -7.43 11.28
N ASN A 363 -19.13 -8.74 11.15
CA ASN A 363 -19.53 -9.58 12.28
C ASN A 363 -18.67 -10.84 12.45
N GLY A 364 -17.84 -11.17 11.46
CA GLY A 364 -17.04 -12.40 11.45
C GLY A 364 -17.84 -13.69 11.29
N THR A 365 -19.14 -13.65 11.35
CA THR A 365 -20.04 -14.81 11.26
C THR A 365 -21.24 -14.53 10.36
N PRO A 366 -21.70 -15.53 9.59
CA PRO A 366 -21.12 -16.87 9.44
C PRO A 366 -19.78 -16.87 8.72
N ILE A 367 -19.07 -18.01 8.72
CA ILE A 367 -17.98 -18.25 7.78
C ILE A 367 -18.60 -18.41 6.39
N CYS A 368 -18.18 -17.58 5.46
CA CYS A 368 -18.64 -17.55 4.09
C CYS A 368 -17.76 -18.43 3.19
N GLN A 369 -18.27 -18.79 2.01
CA GLN A 369 -17.58 -19.57 1.00
C GLN A 369 -17.62 -18.82 -0.33
N LEU A 370 -16.46 -18.55 -0.91
CA LEU A 370 -16.35 -17.97 -2.26
C LEU A 370 -16.65 -19.03 -3.34
N PRO A 371 -17.20 -18.64 -4.49
CA PRO A 371 -17.14 -19.43 -5.71
C PRO A 371 -15.68 -19.79 -6.06
N GLU A 372 -15.51 -20.91 -6.79
CA GLU A 372 -14.18 -21.34 -7.26
C GLU A 372 -13.55 -20.27 -8.18
N GLY A 373 -12.32 -19.89 -7.86
CA GLY A 373 -11.53 -18.94 -8.65
C GLY A 373 -11.69 -17.47 -8.21
N GLU A 374 -12.61 -17.14 -7.30
CA GLU A 374 -12.72 -15.80 -6.71
C GLU A 374 -11.76 -15.62 -5.53
N THR A 375 -11.33 -14.39 -5.33
CA THR A 375 -10.51 -13.97 -4.18
C THR A 375 -11.20 -12.83 -3.44
N TYR A 376 -11.31 -12.95 -2.10
CA TYR A 376 -11.81 -11.88 -1.24
C TYR A 376 -10.65 -11.05 -0.71
N TYR A 377 -10.74 -9.74 -0.93
CA TYR A 377 -9.72 -8.76 -0.54
C TYR A 377 -10.18 -7.89 0.61
N GLU A 378 -9.20 -7.46 1.45
CA GLU A 378 -9.44 -6.59 2.60
C GLU A 378 -8.34 -5.53 2.77
N ASP A 379 -8.59 -4.56 3.67
CA ASP A 379 -7.72 -3.44 4.01
C ASP A 379 -7.43 -2.53 2.81
N TYR A 380 -8.48 -1.79 2.41
CA TYR A 380 -8.44 -0.98 1.19
C TYR A 380 -7.76 0.38 1.37
N SER A 381 -7.78 0.98 2.58
CA SER A 381 -7.35 2.37 2.82
C SER A 381 -7.90 3.33 1.75
N MET A 382 -9.21 3.35 1.61
CA MET A 382 -9.87 3.79 0.38
C MET A 382 -9.75 5.29 0.11
N TRP A 383 -9.58 6.12 1.16
CA TRP A 383 -9.34 7.55 1.00
C TRP A 383 -8.05 7.85 0.22
N ASP A 384 -7.08 6.95 0.34
CA ASP A 384 -5.77 7.03 -0.28
C ASP A 384 -5.77 6.37 -1.65
N THR A 385 -6.09 5.08 -1.68
CA THR A 385 -5.78 4.14 -2.78
C THR A 385 -6.61 4.32 -4.04
N TYR A 386 -7.80 4.95 -3.94
CA TYR A 386 -8.63 5.21 -5.12
C TYR A 386 -7.96 6.14 -6.13
N ARG A 387 -6.99 6.99 -5.68
CA ARG A 387 -6.38 8.06 -6.49
C ARG A 387 -5.43 7.51 -7.56
N ALA A 388 -4.54 6.57 -7.20
CA ALA A 388 -3.57 5.98 -8.13
C ALA A 388 -3.47 4.45 -8.02
N LEU A 389 -3.50 3.87 -6.82
CA LEU A 389 -3.29 2.43 -6.65
C LEU A 389 -4.37 1.61 -7.36
N HIS A 390 -5.66 1.85 -7.10
CA HIS A 390 -6.73 1.13 -7.80
C HIS A 390 -6.74 1.40 -9.31
N PRO A 391 -6.55 2.64 -9.81
CA PRO A 391 -6.34 2.89 -11.24
C PRO A 391 -5.18 2.11 -11.86
N MET A 392 -4.07 1.90 -11.12
CA MET A 392 -2.93 1.11 -11.59
C MET A 392 -3.28 -0.39 -11.62
N ILE A 393 -3.93 -0.90 -10.60
CA ILE A 393 -4.43 -2.30 -10.57
C ILE A 393 -5.39 -2.53 -11.73
N ASN A 394 -6.34 -1.61 -11.97
CA ASN A 394 -7.28 -1.68 -13.09
C ASN A 394 -6.59 -1.66 -14.46
N LEU A 395 -5.43 -1.00 -14.57
CA LEU A 395 -4.65 -0.94 -15.81
C LEU A 395 -3.84 -2.22 -16.04
N LEU A 396 -3.14 -2.71 -15.01
CA LEU A 396 -2.17 -3.80 -15.12
C LEU A 396 -2.77 -5.17 -14.87
N PHE A 397 -3.72 -5.25 -13.92
CA PHE A 397 -4.31 -6.48 -13.39
C PHE A 397 -5.85 -6.39 -13.31
N PRO A 398 -6.54 -6.16 -14.45
CA PRO A 398 -7.98 -5.91 -14.46
C PRO A 398 -8.82 -7.05 -13.87
N THR A 399 -8.39 -8.31 -14.01
CA THR A 399 -9.06 -9.43 -13.35
C THR A 399 -9.04 -9.30 -11.83
N LYS A 400 -7.87 -9.02 -11.26
CA LYS A 400 -7.71 -8.75 -9.82
C LYS A 400 -8.49 -7.51 -9.39
N GLY A 401 -8.49 -6.45 -10.20
CA GLY A 401 -9.29 -5.24 -9.96
C GLY A 401 -10.78 -5.55 -9.82
N GLY A 402 -11.30 -6.42 -10.68
CA GLY A 402 -12.69 -6.87 -10.60
C GLY A 402 -12.99 -7.68 -9.33
N ASP A 403 -12.12 -8.59 -8.92
CA ASP A 403 -12.27 -9.36 -7.67
C ASP A 403 -12.24 -8.44 -6.43
N MET A 404 -11.43 -7.38 -6.46
CA MET A 404 -11.44 -6.35 -5.41
C MET A 404 -12.79 -5.61 -5.37
N MET A 405 -13.36 -5.26 -6.52
CA MET A 405 -14.70 -4.64 -6.57
C MET A 405 -15.79 -5.63 -6.14
N GLN A 406 -15.69 -6.90 -6.51
CA GLN A 406 -16.61 -7.95 -6.02
C GLN A 406 -16.53 -8.11 -4.51
N SER A 407 -15.34 -7.98 -3.92
CA SER A 407 -15.18 -8.00 -2.46
C SER A 407 -15.92 -6.85 -1.77
N LEU A 408 -15.95 -5.66 -2.37
CA LEU A 408 -16.76 -4.53 -1.89
C LEU A 408 -18.27 -4.82 -2.01
N VAL A 409 -18.70 -5.52 -3.06
CA VAL A 409 -20.09 -5.98 -3.21
C VAL A 409 -20.45 -6.97 -2.11
N HIS A 410 -19.61 -7.96 -1.84
CA HIS A 410 -19.83 -8.89 -0.71
C HIS A 410 -19.94 -8.17 0.63
N LYS A 411 -19.12 -7.14 0.87
CA LYS A 411 -19.21 -6.31 2.08
C LYS A 411 -20.55 -5.57 2.18
N TYR A 412 -21.04 -5.03 1.04
CA TYR A 412 -22.35 -4.40 0.98
C TYR A 412 -23.48 -5.39 1.28
N GLU A 413 -23.47 -6.56 0.66
CA GLU A 413 -24.50 -7.60 0.85
C GLU A 413 -24.52 -8.13 2.30
N GLN A 414 -23.37 -8.29 2.92
CA GLN A 414 -23.23 -8.81 4.28
C GLN A 414 -23.51 -7.76 5.36
N GLY A 415 -23.08 -6.52 5.13
CA GLY A 415 -23.22 -5.45 6.11
C GLY A 415 -24.39 -4.50 5.89
N GLY A 416 -25.01 -4.52 4.69
CA GLY A 416 -26.17 -3.70 4.32
C GLY A 416 -25.84 -2.26 3.89
N TRP A 417 -24.58 -1.83 3.94
CA TRP A 417 -24.06 -0.56 3.45
C TRP A 417 -22.73 -0.79 2.71
N LEU A 418 -22.49 -0.03 1.64
CA LEU A 418 -21.15 -0.01 1.05
C LEU A 418 -20.20 0.65 2.06
N PRO A 419 -19.08 0.01 2.42
CA PRO A 419 -18.18 0.62 3.40
C PRO A 419 -17.48 1.85 2.83
N ILE A 420 -17.23 2.85 3.68
CA ILE A 420 -16.49 4.07 3.30
C ILE A 420 -14.99 3.80 3.33
N PHE A 421 -14.53 3.15 4.39
CA PHE A 421 -13.12 2.83 4.60
C PHE A 421 -13.01 1.43 5.23
N PRO A 422 -13.13 0.35 4.42
CA PRO A 422 -13.11 -1.02 4.94
C PRO A 422 -11.72 -1.42 5.40
N CYS A 423 -11.61 -1.79 6.68
CA CYS A 423 -10.42 -2.32 7.32
C CYS A 423 -10.82 -3.26 8.45
N TRP A 424 -9.95 -4.23 8.78
CA TRP A 424 -10.24 -5.28 9.79
C TRP A 424 -11.52 -6.05 9.50
N ASN A 425 -11.83 -6.26 8.24
CA ASN A 425 -13.08 -6.84 7.74
C ASN A 425 -14.33 -6.21 8.37
N SER A 426 -14.32 -4.92 8.58
CA SER A 426 -15.34 -4.18 9.31
C SER A 426 -15.54 -2.77 8.77
N TYR A 427 -16.67 -2.16 9.16
CA TYR A 427 -16.88 -0.73 8.97
C TYR A 427 -15.97 0.06 9.91
N THR A 428 -15.34 1.10 9.41
CA THR A 428 -14.56 2.03 10.23
C THR A 428 -14.96 3.49 10.01
N ALA A 429 -15.39 3.84 8.81
CA ALA A 429 -15.54 5.23 8.34
C ALA A 429 -14.38 6.13 8.79
N ALA A 430 -13.17 5.55 8.90
CA ALA A 430 -11.94 6.30 9.04
C ALA A 430 -11.79 7.24 7.85
N MET A 431 -11.16 8.37 8.02
CA MET A 431 -11.04 9.41 7.02
C MET A 431 -12.41 9.98 6.57
N ILE A 432 -12.43 10.64 5.43
CA ILE A 432 -13.61 11.30 4.86
C ILE A 432 -13.91 10.79 3.46
N GLY A 433 -14.90 11.38 2.78
CA GLY A 433 -15.33 10.93 1.45
C GLY A 433 -16.14 9.64 1.46
N ASP A 434 -16.31 9.04 0.29
CA ASP A 434 -17.03 7.78 0.04
C ASP A 434 -16.42 7.08 -1.19
N HIS A 435 -15.11 6.90 -1.17
CA HIS A 435 -14.31 6.61 -2.35
C HIS A 435 -14.36 5.16 -2.84
N CYS A 436 -15.04 4.25 -2.13
CA CYS A 436 -15.45 2.96 -2.72
C CYS A 436 -16.31 3.20 -3.98
N ILE A 437 -17.11 4.27 -3.98
CA ILE A 437 -17.86 4.71 -5.17
C ILE A 437 -16.91 5.04 -6.33
N SER A 438 -15.86 5.80 -6.05
CA SER A 438 -14.86 6.19 -7.06
C SER A 438 -14.10 4.99 -7.64
N ALA A 439 -13.67 4.06 -6.77
CA ALA A 439 -12.94 2.85 -7.19
C ALA A 439 -13.80 1.94 -8.08
N ILE A 440 -15.07 1.70 -7.69
CA ILE A 440 -16.02 0.88 -8.47
C ILE A 440 -16.34 1.58 -9.81
N SER A 441 -16.58 2.90 -9.79
CA SER A 441 -16.86 3.66 -11.01
C SER A 441 -15.67 3.67 -11.97
N ASP A 442 -14.44 3.76 -11.44
CA ASP A 442 -13.21 3.70 -12.24
C ASP A 442 -13.03 2.34 -12.91
N ALA A 443 -13.22 1.24 -12.16
CA ALA A 443 -13.17 -0.11 -12.69
C ALA A 443 -14.21 -0.31 -13.80
N TYR A 444 -15.46 0.14 -13.57
CA TYR A 444 -16.53 0.07 -14.56
C TYR A 444 -16.22 0.91 -15.82
N CYS A 445 -15.74 2.14 -15.65
CA CYS A 445 -15.35 3.04 -16.75
C CYS A 445 -14.24 2.42 -17.62
N LYS A 446 -13.31 1.70 -17.00
CA LYS A 446 -12.18 1.01 -17.65
C LYS A 446 -12.55 -0.36 -18.25
N GLY A 447 -13.82 -0.71 -18.25
CA GLY A 447 -14.32 -1.92 -18.92
C GLY A 447 -14.27 -3.20 -18.09
N ILE A 448 -13.94 -3.11 -16.81
CA ILE A 448 -13.92 -4.27 -15.89
C ILE A 448 -15.36 -4.65 -15.54
N ARG A 449 -15.69 -5.94 -15.65
CA ARG A 449 -17.07 -6.46 -15.50
C ARG A 449 -17.16 -7.77 -14.73
N ASN A 450 -16.08 -8.29 -14.18
CA ASN A 450 -16.06 -9.51 -13.36
C ASN A 450 -16.43 -9.20 -11.89
N PHE A 451 -17.50 -8.39 -11.69
CA PHE A 451 -18.16 -8.15 -10.42
C PHE A 451 -19.65 -7.86 -10.66
N ASP A 452 -20.48 -8.02 -9.63
CA ASP A 452 -21.91 -7.72 -9.71
C ASP A 452 -22.15 -6.21 -9.78
N VAL A 453 -22.28 -5.72 -11.01
CA VAL A 453 -22.44 -4.29 -11.33
C VAL A 453 -23.75 -3.73 -10.77
N ASP A 454 -24.84 -4.49 -10.78
CA ASP A 454 -26.14 -4.05 -10.31
C ASP A 454 -26.14 -3.89 -8.78
N LYS A 455 -25.58 -4.87 -8.08
CA LYS A 455 -25.40 -4.80 -6.61
C LYS A 455 -24.43 -3.71 -6.18
N ALA A 456 -23.34 -3.54 -6.90
CA ALA A 456 -22.42 -2.44 -6.66
C ALA A 456 -23.13 -1.09 -6.79
N TYR A 457 -23.89 -0.88 -7.86
CA TYR A 457 -24.67 0.35 -8.09
C TYR A 457 -25.71 0.58 -6.99
N GLU A 458 -26.42 -0.48 -6.54
CA GLU A 458 -27.38 -0.41 -5.43
C GLU A 458 -26.72 0.12 -4.16
N GLY A 459 -25.56 -0.43 -3.77
CA GLY A 459 -24.80 -0.01 -2.60
C GLY A 459 -24.29 1.43 -2.69
N MET A 460 -23.71 1.80 -3.83
CA MET A 460 -23.23 3.16 -4.12
C MET A 460 -24.36 4.19 -4.03
N ARG A 461 -25.50 3.86 -4.67
CA ARG A 461 -26.69 4.71 -4.65
C ARG A 461 -27.21 4.90 -3.23
N LYS A 462 -27.29 3.81 -2.45
CA LYS A 462 -27.72 3.89 -1.05
C LYS A 462 -26.86 4.87 -0.26
N ASN A 463 -25.55 4.76 -0.33
CA ASN A 463 -24.63 5.68 0.37
C ASN A 463 -24.84 7.14 -0.05
N ALA A 464 -25.10 7.39 -1.34
CA ALA A 464 -25.25 8.74 -1.89
C ALA A 464 -26.58 9.43 -1.57
N PHE A 465 -27.64 8.67 -1.26
CA PHE A 465 -29.00 9.20 -1.11
C PHE A 465 -29.65 8.92 0.24
N GLU A 466 -29.11 7.98 1.03
CA GLU A 466 -29.72 7.54 2.28
C GLU A 466 -28.80 7.76 3.48
N THR A 467 -29.40 7.93 4.63
CA THR A 467 -28.70 7.96 5.92
C THR A 467 -29.08 6.73 6.73
N PRO A 468 -28.22 6.21 7.62
CA PRO A 468 -28.54 5.11 8.51
C PRO A 468 -29.81 5.39 9.30
N SER A 469 -30.65 4.36 9.47
CA SER A 469 -31.95 4.48 10.12
C SER A 469 -31.87 4.67 11.63
N ASN A 470 -30.74 4.35 12.23
CA ASN A 470 -30.48 4.46 13.66
C ASN A 470 -29.08 4.97 13.95
N LEU A 471 -28.91 5.51 15.16
CA LEU A 471 -27.64 6.11 15.59
C LEU A 471 -26.53 5.08 15.76
N ASP A 472 -26.84 3.83 16.10
CA ASP A 472 -25.84 2.79 16.29
C ASP A 472 -25.17 2.39 14.98
N GLU A 473 -25.92 2.25 13.89
CA GLU A 473 -25.34 2.06 12.56
C GLU A 473 -24.41 3.22 12.18
N TYR A 474 -24.87 4.46 12.38
CA TYR A 474 -24.09 5.66 12.11
C TYR A 474 -22.79 5.67 12.93
N LYS A 475 -22.87 5.42 14.25
CA LYS A 475 -21.69 5.33 15.14
C LYS A 475 -20.74 4.19 14.79
N ASN A 476 -21.24 3.13 14.17
CA ASN A 476 -20.42 2.01 13.72
C ASN A 476 -19.77 2.19 12.34
N GLY A 477 -19.93 3.34 11.70
CA GLY A 477 -19.22 3.67 10.47
C GLY A 477 -20.03 3.48 9.17
N MET A 478 -21.34 3.26 9.24
CA MET A 478 -22.21 3.10 8.09
C MET A 478 -22.69 4.44 7.55
N GLY A 479 -22.81 4.58 6.24
CA GLY A 479 -23.34 5.76 5.54
C GLY A 479 -22.42 7.00 5.60
N ARG A 480 -22.73 7.98 4.74
CA ARG A 480 -21.97 9.26 4.69
C ARG A 480 -22.23 10.12 5.92
N ARG A 481 -21.22 10.77 6.43
CA ARG A 481 -21.31 11.73 7.53
C ARG A 481 -21.85 13.06 7.05
N ALA A 482 -22.75 13.71 7.83
CA ALA A 482 -23.38 15.00 7.50
C ALA A 482 -24.09 15.04 6.13
N LEU A 483 -24.58 13.89 5.62
CA LEU A 483 -25.26 13.82 4.34
C LEU A 483 -26.52 14.71 4.30
N THR A 484 -27.28 14.78 5.39
CA THR A 484 -28.49 15.62 5.48
C THR A 484 -28.16 17.09 5.23
N SER A 485 -27.14 17.63 5.92
CA SER A 485 -26.68 19.01 5.70
C SER A 485 -26.17 19.22 4.27
N TYR A 486 -25.40 18.26 3.75
CA TYR A 486 -24.89 18.33 2.37
C TYR A 486 -26.03 18.38 1.32
N LEU A 487 -27.09 17.60 1.52
CA LEU A 487 -28.25 17.58 0.62
C LEU A 487 -29.11 18.85 0.75
N GLU A 488 -29.27 19.42 1.96
CA GLU A 488 -30.07 20.60 2.24
C GLU A 488 -29.42 21.89 1.73
N TYR A 489 -28.13 22.09 2.05
CA TYR A 489 -27.44 23.36 1.72
C TYR A 489 -26.62 23.30 0.42
N GLY A 490 -26.37 22.10 -0.12
CA GLY A 490 -25.40 21.89 -1.20
C GLY A 490 -23.93 22.02 -0.72
N TYR A 491 -23.71 22.04 0.59
CA TYR A 491 -22.42 21.98 1.28
C TYR A 491 -22.68 21.63 2.75
N ILE A 492 -21.63 21.31 3.50
CA ILE A 492 -21.74 21.09 4.94
C ILE A 492 -21.38 22.41 5.65
N PRO A 493 -22.35 23.09 6.32
CA PRO A 493 -22.08 24.37 6.99
C PRO A 493 -21.23 24.17 8.25
N LEU A 494 -20.53 25.26 8.67
CA LEU A 494 -19.65 25.25 9.85
C LEU A 494 -20.40 24.93 11.15
N GLU A 495 -21.71 25.16 11.20
CA GLU A 495 -22.60 24.83 12.33
C GLU A 495 -22.81 23.32 12.48
N ASP A 496 -22.69 22.53 11.42
CA ASP A 496 -22.67 21.09 11.52
C ASP A 496 -21.28 20.64 12.01
N GLY A 497 -21.20 20.17 13.25
CA GLY A 497 -19.98 19.70 13.87
C GLY A 497 -19.55 18.31 13.40
N VAL A 498 -20.32 17.67 12.49
CA VAL A 498 -20.13 16.30 12.03
C VAL A 498 -19.88 15.34 13.21
N PRO A 499 -20.86 15.25 14.14
CA PRO A 499 -20.69 14.41 15.33
C PRO A 499 -20.62 12.92 14.95
N ASP A 500 -20.06 12.12 15.82
CA ASP A 500 -19.92 10.66 15.66
C ASP A 500 -19.11 10.26 14.40
N ALA A 501 -18.30 11.16 13.86
CA ALA A 501 -17.30 10.87 12.83
C ALA A 501 -15.92 10.67 13.44
N PHE A 502 -15.05 9.92 12.76
CA PHE A 502 -13.64 9.80 13.15
C PHE A 502 -12.97 11.17 13.12
N HIS A 503 -13.08 11.88 12.01
CA HIS A 503 -12.74 13.28 11.86
C HIS A 503 -14.01 14.12 12.09
N THR A 504 -14.09 14.82 13.20
CA THR A 504 -15.16 15.77 13.50
C THR A 504 -14.90 17.12 12.80
N LYS A 505 -15.96 17.85 12.43
CA LYS A 505 -15.88 19.06 11.61
C LYS A 505 -15.44 18.73 10.17
N GLU A 506 -14.38 19.32 9.65
CA GLU A 506 -13.86 19.09 8.31
C GLU A 506 -14.90 19.26 7.17
N GLN A 507 -15.77 20.23 7.37
CA GLN A 507 -16.97 20.44 6.54
C GLN A 507 -16.63 20.72 5.07
N VAL A 508 -15.55 21.48 4.84
CA VAL A 508 -15.13 21.89 3.49
C VAL A 508 -14.55 20.71 2.73
N SER A 509 -13.63 19.96 3.34
CA SER A 509 -13.05 18.77 2.73
C SER A 509 -14.12 17.74 2.37
N ARG A 510 -15.05 17.44 3.30
CA ARG A 510 -16.18 16.52 3.03
C ARG A 510 -17.06 17.00 1.89
N THR A 511 -17.33 18.30 1.80
CA THR A 511 -18.12 18.86 0.69
C THR A 511 -17.43 18.64 -0.65
N LEU A 512 -16.11 18.88 -0.72
CA LEU A 512 -15.31 18.69 -1.93
C LEU A 512 -15.30 17.21 -2.36
N GLU A 513 -15.08 16.31 -1.40
CA GLU A 513 -14.98 14.88 -1.70
C GLU A 513 -16.32 14.27 -2.07
N TYR A 514 -17.41 14.60 -1.38
CA TYR A 514 -18.74 14.15 -1.79
C TYR A 514 -19.16 14.67 -3.16
N ALA A 515 -18.75 15.90 -3.53
CA ALA A 515 -19.00 16.41 -4.88
C ALA A 515 -18.28 15.58 -5.95
N TYR A 516 -17.05 15.14 -5.68
CA TYR A 516 -16.33 14.24 -6.57
C TYR A 516 -16.93 12.81 -6.58
N ASP A 517 -17.28 12.25 -5.43
CA ASP A 517 -17.90 10.91 -5.36
C ASP A 517 -19.25 10.87 -6.08
N ASP A 518 -20.05 11.93 -5.96
CA ASP A 518 -21.30 12.09 -6.71
C ASP A 518 -21.06 12.19 -8.22
N PHE A 519 -19.99 12.85 -8.66
CA PHE A 519 -19.56 12.83 -10.05
C PHE A 519 -19.22 11.41 -10.52
N ALA A 520 -18.42 10.68 -9.76
CA ALA A 520 -18.01 9.32 -10.12
C ALA A 520 -19.23 8.39 -10.25
N LEU A 521 -20.17 8.46 -9.30
CA LEU A 521 -21.44 7.73 -9.38
C LEU A 521 -22.30 8.19 -10.57
N ALA A 522 -22.31 9.49 -10.88
CA ALA A 522 -23.05 10.01 -12.04
C ALA A 522 -22.54 9.40 -13.36
N GLN A 523 -21.21 9.20 -13.52
CA GLN A 523 -20.68 8.55 -14.72
C GLN A 523 -21.19 7.11 -14.86
N MET A 524 -21.24 6.36 -13.77
CA MET A 524 -21.78 5.01 -13.78
C MET A 524 -23.31 5.02 -14.01
N ALA A 525 -24.06 5.92 -13.37
CA ALA A 525 -25.50 6.11 -13.60
C ALA A 525 -25.80 6.41 -15.08
N LYS A 526 -25.03 7.31 -15.71
CA LYS A 526 -25.14 7.63 -17.14
C LYS A 526 -24.94 6.37 -18.00
N ALA A 527 -23.88 5.62 -17.73
CA ALA A 527 -23.53 4.42 -18.48
C ALA A 527 -24.57 3.29 -18.31
N LEU A 528 -25.23 3.20 -17.15
CA LEU A 528 -26.31 2.26 -16.85
C LEU A 528 -27.70 2.75 -17.26
N GLY A 529 -27.84 3.95 -17.84
CA GLY A 529 -29.14 4.53 -18.26
C GLY A 529 -30.02 4.95 -17.10
N LYS A 530 -29.46 5.18 -15.90
CA LYS A 530 -30.20 5.67 -14.70
C LYS A 530 -30.35 7.20 -14.75
N THR A 531 -31.18 7.70 -15.65
CA THR A 531 -31.24 9.11 -16.02
C THR A 531 -31.56 10.05 -14.85
N ASP A 532 -32.49 9.68 -13.97
CA ASP A 532 -32.91 10.55 -12.84
C ASP A 532 -31.76 10.67 -11.82
N ASP A 533 -31.12 9.56 -11.49
CA ASP A 533 -29.95 9.55 -10.61
C ASP A 533 -28.78 10.35 -11.22
N TYR A 534 -28.51 10.16 -12.53
CA TYR A 534 -27.52 10.96 -13.24
C TYR A 534 -27.79 12.47 -13.11
N GLN A 535 -29.01 12.91 -13.35
CA GLN A 535 -29.37 14.33 -13.27
C GLN A 535 -29.24 14.90 -11.84
N ALA A 536 -29.58 14.11 -10.83
CA ALA A 536 -29.41 14.52 -9.44
C ALA A 536 -27.90 14.62 -9.05
N LEU A 537 -27.14 13.60 -9.37
CA LEU A 537 -25.73 13.47 -8.99
C LEU A 537 -24.83 14.47 -9.72
N ILE A 538 -25.04 14.68 -11.03
CA ILE A 538 -24.22 15.63 -11.79
C ILE A 538 -24.42 17.07 -11.33
N ARG A 539 -25.65 17.45 -10.86
CA ARG A 539 -25.86 18.74 -10.21
C ARG A 539 -25.07 18.85 -8.89
N ARG A 540 -25.06 17.77 -8.08
CA ARG A 540 -24.33 17.74 -6.81
C ARG A 540 -22.81 17.74 -7.02
N ALA A 541 -22.32 17.21 -8.14
CA ALA A 541 -20.91 17.28 -8.52
C ALA A 541 -20.38 18.71 -8.62
N ALA A 542 -21.26 19.70 -8.81
CA ALA A 542 -20.92 21.13 -8.82
C ALA A 542 -20.95 21.79 -7.43
N ASN A 543 -21.27 21.06 -6.36
CA ASN A 543 -21.40 21.58 -4.99
C ASN A 543 -20.06 22.12 -4.43
N TYR A 544 -18.90 21.69 -4.97
CA TYR A 544 -17.61 22.26 -4.64
C TYR A 544 -17.59 23.80 -4.75
N ARG A 545 -18.38 24.38 -5.67
CA ARG A 545 -18.50 25.83 -5.89
C ARG A 545 -18.99 26.57 -4.65
N ASN A 546 -19.79 25.89 -3.82
CA ASN A 546 -20.36 26.48 -2.61
C ASN A 546 -19.32 26.73 -1.52
N VAL A 547 -18.15 26.10 -1.58
CA VAL A 547 -17.07 26.24 -0.60
C VAL A 547 -15.80 26.89 -1.16
N ILE A 548 -15.83 27.34 -2.43
CA ILE A 548 -14.75 28.19 -2.98
C ILE A 548 -15.13 29.66 -2.77
N ASP A 549 -14.37 30.36 -1.94
CA ASP A 549 -14.62 31.76 -1.66
C ASP A 549 -14.24 32.63 -2.88
N PRO A 550 -15.19 33.32 -3.52
CA PRO A 550 -14.91 34.12 -4.72
C PRO A 550 -13.98 35.34 -4.45
N ARG A 551 -13.84 35.76 -3.19
CA ARG A 551 -12.94 36.87 -2.79
C ARG A 551 -11.48 36.45 -2.89
N THR A 552 -11.19 35.21 -2.55
CA THR A 552 -9.82 34.68 -2.45
C THR A 552 -9.50 33.62 -3.53
N GLY A 553 -10.52 32.91 -4.02
CA GLY A 553 -10.37 31.74 -4.90
C GLY A 553 -9.79 30.52 -4.21
N TYR A 554 -9.82 30.46 -2.87
CA TYR A 554 -9.46 29.29 -2.08
C TYR A 554 -10.69 28.66 -1.43
N ALA A 555 -10.59 27.38 -1.12
CA ALA A 555 -11.59 26.69 -0.32
C ALA A 555 -11.70 27.34 1.07
N GLN A 556 -12.94 27.52 1.57
CA GLN A 556 -13.18 28.28 2.80
C GLN A 556 -14.41 27.75 3.51
N GLY A 557 -14.37 27.81 4.85
CA GLY A 557 -15.52 27.53 5.71
C GLY A 557 -16.69 28.47 5.42
N ARG A 558 -17.92 27.90 5.36
CA ARG A 558 -19.14 28.63 5.06
C ARG A 558 -20.22 28.35 6.10
N HIS A 559 -20.91 29.40 6.55
CA HIS A 559 -22.00 29.33 7.51
C HIS A 559 -23.33 28.92 6.85
N ALA A 560 -24.29 28.43 7.63
CA ALA A 560 -25.59 28.01 7.15
C ALA A 560 -26.39 29.19 6.53
N ASP A 561 -26.10 30.42 6.92
CA ASP A 561 -26.70 31.64 6.31
C ASP A 561 -26.09 32.01 4.94
N GLY A 562 -25.09 31.20 4.48
CA GLY A 562 -24.42 31.40 3.20
C GLY A 562 -23.19 32.31 3.26
N THR A 563 -22.84 32.89 4.40
CA THR A 563 -21.67 33.76 4.54
C THR A 563 -20.37 32.91 4.70
N PHE A 564 -19.28 33.35 4.07
CA PHE A 564 -17.97 32.73 4.27
C PHE A 564 -17.32 33.23 5.56
N LEU A 565 -16.55 32.35 6.20
CA LEU A 565 -15.75 32.71 7.35
C LEU A 565 -14.81 33.89 6.99
N ASN A 566 -14.79 34.91 7.85
CA ASN A 566 -13.91 36.06 7.69
C ASN A 566 -12.53 35.73 8.28
N ASP A 567 -11.48 36.31 7.69
CA ASP A 567 -10.10 36.32 8.20
C ASP A 567 -9.38 34.95 8.33
N ALA A 568 -9.90 33.90 7.70
CA ALA A 568 -9.16 32.63 7.66
C ALA A 568 -8.00 32.72 6.65
N ASN A 569 -6.80 32.43 7.14
CA ASN A 569 -5.61 32.33 6.30
C ASN A 569 -5.64 31.01 5.51
N ALA A 570 -5.65 31.11 4.19
CA ALA A 570 -5.66 29.94 3.31
C ALA A 570 -4.40 29.03 3.42
N PHE A 571 -3.36 29.50 4.08
CA PHE A 571 -2.08 28.80 4.17
C PHE A 571 -1.81 28.17 5.54
N ASN A 572 -2.72 28.31 6.48
CA ASN A 572 -2.65 27.67 7.79
C ASN A 572 -3.62 26.50 7.86
N PHE A 573 -3.26 25.47 8.62
CA PHE A 573 -4.14 24.35 8.91
C PHE A 573 -5.45 24.84 9.52
N ALA A 574 -6.57 24.32 9.07
CA ALA A 574 -7.89 24.78 9.46
C ALA A 574 -8.80 23.58 9.81
N ARG A 575 -9.60 23.69 10.88
CA ARG A 575 -10.46 22.61 11.38
C ARG A 575 -11.57 22.16 10.41
N PHE A 576 -11.87 22.96 9.40
CA PHE A 576 -12.83 22.60 8.34
C PHE A 576 -12.15 21.92 7.13
N ILE A 577 -10.83 21.72 7.21
CA ILE A 577 -9.98 21.02 6.24
C ILE A 577 -9.37 19.78 6.93
N THR A 578 -9.40 18.64 6.24
CA THR A 578 -8.78 17.42 6.71
C THR A 578 -7.27 17.53 6.55
N GLU A 579 -6.53 17.37 7.67
CA GLU A 579 -5.08 17.21 7.71
C GLU A 579 -4.29 18.21 6.85
N GLY A 580 -4.77 19.45 6.77
CA GLY A 580 -4.12 20.41 5.90
C GLY A 580 -4.65 21.82 5.99
N ALA A 581 -4.21 22.63 5.03
CA ALA A 581 -4.61 24.02 4.85
C ALA A 581 -5.61 24.16 3.68
N PRO A 582 -6.44 25.22 3.64
CA PRO A 582 -7.29 25.50 2.49
C PRO A 582 -6.59 25.49 1.14
N CYS A 583 -5.32 25.97 1.07
CA CYS A 583 -4.54 25.96 -0.16
C CYS A 583 -4.23 24.54 -0.68
N HIS A 584 -4.15 23.53 0.19
CA HIS A 584 -3.95 22.14 -0.20
C HIS A 584 -5.21 21.57 -0.84
N TYR A 585 -6.37 21.73 -0.17
CA TYR A 585 -7.65 21.15 -0.63
C TYR A 585 -8.34 21.93 -1.75
N THR A 586 -8.00 23.19 -1.99
CA THR A 586 -8.59 23.99 -3.07
C THR A 586 -8.51 23.30 -4.44
N TRP A 587 -7.46 22.50 -4.65
CA TRP A 587 -7.24 21.78 -5.90
C TRP A 587 -7.99 20.45 -5.99
N TYR A 588 -8.66 20.05 -4.92
CA TYR A 588 -9.43 18.81 -4.91
C TYR A 588 -10.79 19.00 -5.60
N VAL A 589 -10.73 19.30 -6.88
CA VAL A 589 -11.86 19.39 -7.81
C VAL A 589 -11.47 18.68 -9.12
N PRO A 590 -11.12 17.37 -9.06
CA PRO A 590 -10.63 16.66 -10.25
C PRO A 590 -11.69 16.53 -11.35
N GLN A 591 -12.98 16.57 -10.98
CA GLN A 591 -14.11 16.45 -11.89
C GLN A 591 -14.40 17.73 -12.70
N ASP A 592 -14.01 18.91 -12.21
CA ASP A 592 -14.30 20.19 -12.89
C ASP A 592 -13.17 21.23 -12.73
N PRO A 593 -11.95 20.95 -13.22
CA PRO A 593 -10.86 21.93 -13.18
C PRO A 593 -11.18 23.24 -13.91
N TYR A 594 -12.00 23.21 -14.96
CA TYR A 594 -12.42 24.40 -15.70
C TYR A 594 -13.38 25.27 -14.90
N GLY A 595 -14.34 24.66 -14.19
CA GLY A 595 -15.22 25.37 -13.27
C GLY A 595 -14.48 25.96 -12.08
N LEU A 596 -13.49 25.24 -11.55
CA LEU A 596 -12.57 25.76 -10.52
C LEU A 596 -11.79 26.97 -11.05
N MET A 597 -11.24 26.87 -12.27
CA MET A 597 -10.54 27.96 -12.95
C MET A 597 -11.42 29.21 -13.11
N ALA A 598 -12.68 29.02 -13.52
CA ALA A 598 -13.65 30.10 -13.61
C ALA A 598 -13.96 30.72 -12.23
N SER A 599 -14.12 29.88 -11.19
CA SER A 599 -14.35 30.34 -9.80
C SER A 599 -13.18 31.16 -9.23
N MET A 600 -11.95 30.89 -9.68
CA MET A 600 -10.76 31.66 -9.32
C MET A 600 -10.61 32.97 -10.10
N GLY A 601 -11.48 33.26 -11.06
CA GLY A 601 -11.46 34.44 -11.90
C GLY A 601 -10.61 34.32 -13.18
N GLY A 602 -10.50 33.09 -13.70
CA GLY A 602 -9.94 32.77 -15.00
C GLY A 602 -8.53 32.16 -14.98
N LYS A 603 -8.07 31.77 -16.15
CA LYS A 603 -6.82 31.02 -16.39
C LYS A 603 -5.61 31.65 -15.70
N ASP A 604 -5.39 32.95 -15.89
CA ASP A 604 -4.16 33.59 -15.39
C ASP A 604 -4.05 33.54 -13.87
N LYS A 605 -5.17 33.77 -13.17
CA LYS A 605 -5.23 33.69 -11.70
C LYS A 605 -5.08 32.26 -11.21
N TYR A 606 -5.71 31.30 -11.89
CA TYR A 606 -5.57 29.87 -11.60
C TYR A 606 -4.09 29.44 -11.73
N VAL A 607 -3.45 29.74 -12.85
CA VAL A 607 -2.04 29.38 -13.10
C VAL A 607 -1.12 30.06 -12.09
N ALA A 608 -1.32 31.35 -11.77
CA ALA A 608 -0.53 32.05 -10.79
C ALA A 608 -0.63 31.42 -9.38
N LYS A 609 -1.85 31.03 -8.95
CA LYS A 609 -2.03 30.31 -7.69
C LYS A 609 -1.35 28.93 -7.69
N LEU A 610 -1.48 28.20 -8.79
CA LEU A 610 -0.88 26.88 -8.93
C LEU A 610 0.66 26.97 -8.93
N ASP A 611 1.24 27.96 -9.64
CA ASP A 611 2.67 28.24 -9.57
C ASP A 611 3.13 28.55 -8.14
N SER A 612 2.32 29.27 -7.36
CA SER A 612 2.68 29.62 -5.98
C SER A 612 2.75 28.42 -5.03
N MET A 613 2.05 27.32 -5.34
CA MET A 613 2.16 26.08 -4.56
C MET A 613 3.60 25.56 -4.52
N PHE A 614 4.31 25.69 -5.65
CA PHE A 614 5.70 25.22 -5.79
C PHE A 614 6.71 26.31 -5.46
N SER A 615 6.53 27.54 -5.97
CA SER A 615 7.50 28.63 -5.80
C SER A 615 7.56 29.21 -4.39
N GLU A 616 6.49 29.07 -3.62
CA GLU A 616 6.39 29.54 -2.24
C GLU A 616 6.39 28.39 -1.22
N GLN A 617 6.78 27.18 -1.65
CA GLN A 617 6.91 25.97 -0.81
C GLN A 617 5.62 25.65 -0.03
N ARG A 618 4.49 25.72 -0.71
CA ARG A 618 3.15 25.40 -0.13
C ARG A 618 2.67 24.00 -0.48
N TYR A 619 3.30 23.37 -1.47
CA TYR A 619 2.97 22.02 -1.87
C TYR A 619 3.45 21.03 -0.81
N TRP A 620 2.59 20.13 -0.39
CA TRP A 620 2.92 19.04 0.52
C TRP A 620 2.63 17.70 -0.13
N HIS A 621 3.70 16.96 -0.48
CA HIS A 621 3.56 15.68 -1.14
C HIS A 621 3.18 14.54 -0.18
N GLY A 622 3.53 14.66 1.10
CA GLY A 622 3.27 13.67 2.13
C GLY A 622 1.80 13.49 2.51
N ASN A 623 0.87 14.24 1.88
CA ASN A 623 -0.57 14.04 2.07
C ASN A 623 -1.31 14.01 0.72
N GLU A 624 -2.15 13.00 0.52
CA GLU A 624 -2.79 12.61 -0.73
C GLU A 624 -3.62 13.69 -1.42
N PRO A 625 -4.33 14.60 -0.72
CA PRO A 625 -5.09 15.69 -1.38
C PRO A 625 -4.25 16.56 -2.32
N CYS A 626 -2.92 16.56 -2.17
CA CYS A 626 -2.01 17.29 -3.05
C CYS A 626 -1.54 16.50 -4.29
N HIS A 627 -1.76 15.18 -4.37
CA HIS A 627 -1.16 14.31 -5.38
C HIS A 627 -1.50 14.70 -6.83
N GLN A 628 -2.70 15.23 -7.10
CA GLN A 628 -3.08 15.69 -8.44
C GLN A 628 -2.57 17.11 -8.79
N VAL A 629 -2.14 17.90 -7.80
CA VAL A 629 -1.84 19.34 -7.98
C VAL A 629 -0.81 19.58 -9.09
N ALA A 630 0.25 18.78 -9.15
CA ALA A 630 1.29 18.92 -10.16
C ALA A 630 0.79 18.73 -11.60
N TYR A 631 -0.33 18.05 -11.80
CA TYR A 631 -0.92 17.75 -13.11
C TYR A 631 -1.97 18.77 -13.56
N MET A 632 -2.40 19.66 -12.67
CA MET A 632 -3.51 20.60 -12.94
C MET A 632 -3.18 21.67 -13.98
N PHE A 633 -1.90 21.92 -14.29
CA PHE A 633 -1.49 22.85 -15.36
C PHE A 633 -1.92 22.41 -16.76
N ASN A 634 -2.09 21.10 -17.00
CA ASN A 634 -2.54 20.59 -18.30
C ASN A 634 -3.92 21.12 -18.69
N TYR A 635 -4.82 21.25 -17.72
CA TYR A 635 -6.17 21.81 -17.93
C TYR A 635 -6.12 23.32 -18.31
N ALA A 636 -5.08 24.01 -17.90
CA ALA A 636 -4.84 25.39 -18.30
C ALA A 636 -4.05 25.53 -19.60
N GLY A 637 -3.75 24.43 -20.32
CA GLY A 637 -2.93 24.44 -21.51
C GLY A 637 -1.48 24.86 -21.27
N GLU A 638 -0.94 24.51 -20.11
CA GLU A 638 0.45 24.77 -19.68
C GLU A 638 1.20 23.46 -19.35
N PRO A 639 1.17 22.41 -20.22
CA PRO A 639 1.69 21.08 -19.88
C PRO A 639 3.18 21.07 -19.54
N TRP A 640 3.96 22.02 -20.07
CA TRP A 640 5.37 22.16 -19.74
C TRP A 640 5.60 22.47 -18.24
N LYS A 641 4.63 23.09 -17.55
CA LYS A 641 4.69 23.32 -16.11
C LYS A 641 4.43 22.04 -15.34
N THR A 642 3.47 21.22 -15.77
CA THR A 642 3.27 19.86 -15.23
C THR A 642 4.56 19.04 -15.36
N GLN A 643 5.18 19.02 -16.53
CA GLN A 643 6.42 18.28 -16.77
C GLN A 643 7.53 18.68 -15.77
N ARG A 644 7.68 19.98 -15.53
CA ARG A 644 8.62 20.50 -14.52
C ARG A 644 8.24 20.14 -13.10
N ALA A 645 6.98 20.35 -12.73
CA ALA A 645 6.49 20.13 -11.36
C ALA A 645 6.58 18.64 -10.96
N VAL A 646 6.13 17.74 -11.84
CA VAL A 646 6.17 16.28 -11.58
C VAL A 646 7.61 15.78 -11.42
N ARG A 647 8.53 16.22 -12.30
CA ARG A 647 9.95 15.85 -12.20
C ARG A 647 10.58 16.39 -10.90
N HIS A 648 10.24 17.62 -10.53
CA HIS A 648 10.70 18.20 -9.27
C HIS A 648 10.22 17.38 -8.06
N VAL A 649 8.93 17.05 -7.98
CA VAL A 649 8.38 16.23 -6.91
C VAL A 649 9.06 14.87 -6.84
N MET A 650 9.26 14.20 -8.00
CA MET A 650 9.96 12.90 -8.02
C MET A 650 11.40 12.99 -7.47
N GLU A 651 12.09 14.09 -7.73
CA GLU A 651 13.49 14.30 -7.31
C GLU A 651 13.62 14.70 -5.84
N THR A 652 12.62 15.35 -5.25
CA THR A 652 12.69 15.91 -3.89
C THR A 652 11.93 15.09 -2.84
N GLU A 653 10.94 14.31 -3.27
CA GLU A 653 10.01 13.63 -2.37
C GLU A 653 10.18 12.11 -2.34
N TYR A 654 11.11 11.56 -3.13
CA TYR A 654 11.42 10.13 -3.20
C TYR A 654 12.92 9.88 -3.23
N LEU A 655 13.43 9.08 -2.29
CA LEU A 655 14.84 8.70 -2.18
C LEU A 655 14.96 7.18 -2.03
N ASN A 656 16.04 6.59 -2.55
CA ASN A 656 16.30 5.15 -2.39
C ASN A 656 17.07 4.87 -1.09
N GLU A 657 16.44 5.21 0.03
CA GLU A 657 16.98 5.03 1.38
C GLU A 657 15.85 4.81 2.40
N PRO A 658 16.12 4.34 3.61
CA PRO A 658 15.09 4.08 4.61
C PRO A 658 14.17 5.27 4.93
N GLY A 659 14.65 6.51 4.86
CA GLY A 659 13.87 7.74 5.01
C GLY A 659 13.32 8.31 3.69
N GLY A 660 13.20 7.51 2.66
CA GLY A 660 12.99 7.96 1.28
C GLY A 660 11.55 8.23 0.83
N LEU A 661 10.58 8.28 1.72
CA LEU A 661 9.18 8.63 1.40
C LEU A 661 8.77 9.92 2.11
N SER A 662 8.02 10.78 1.43
CA SER A 662 7.64 12.12 1.90
C SER A 662 6.65 12.10 3.05
N GLY A 663 5.81 11.09 3.12
CA GLY A 663 4.81 10.82 4.15
C GLY A 663 4.58 9.32 4.25
N ASN A 664 3.50 8.95 4.88
CA ASN A 664 3.03 7.58 4.90
C ASN A 664 2.84 7.06 3.48
N ASP A 665 3.19 5.79 3.21
CA ASP A 665 2.99 5.20 1.87
C ASP A 665 1.52 4.91 1.56
N ASP A 666 0.69 4.93 2.59
CA ASP A 666 -0.76 4.76 2.61
C ASP A 666 -1.24 3.65 1.67
N ALA A 667 -0.95 2.43 2.11
CA ALA A 667 -1.30 1.20 1.39
C ALA A 667 -0.70 1.10 -0.02
N GLY A 668 0.42 1.79 -0.26
CA GLY A 668 1.07 1.83 -1.57
C GLY A 668 0.59 2.95 -2.50
N GLN A 669 -0.25 3.88 -2.01
CA GLN A 669 -0.74 4.99 -2.81
C GLN A 669 0.38 5.95 -3.24
N MET A 670 1.27 6.34 -2.32
CA MET A 670 2.41 7.21 -2.64
C MET A 670 3.36 6.51 -3.63
N SER A 671 3.59 5.21 -3.47
CA SER A 671 4.38 4.40 -4.40
C SER A 671 3.72 4.30 -5.78
N ALA A 672 2.39 4.13 -5.85
CA ALA A 672 1.66 4.12 -7.13
C ALA A 672 1.71 5.49 -7.83
N TRP A 673 1.67 6.60 -7.07
CA TRP A 673 1.89 7.94 -7.62
C TRP A 673 3.26 8.05 -8.29
N TYR A 674 4.33 7.58 -7.61
CA TYR A 674 5.68 7.58 -8.19
C TYR A 674 5.75 6.77 -9.48
N MET A 675 5.14 5.58 -9.52
CA MET A 675 5.12 4.74 -10.72
C MET A 675 4.46 5.43 -11.91
N PHE A 676 3.28 6.02 -11.71
CA PHE A 676 2.60 6.79 -12.75
C PHE A 676 3.43 8.01 -13.19
N ALA A 677 3.98 8.76 -12.25
CA ALA A 677 4.82 9.91 -12.53
C ALA A 677 6.06 9.53 -13.37
N ALA A 678 6.72 8.42 -13.01
CA ALA A 678 7.88 7.91 -13.75
C ALA A 678 7.52 7.43 -15.16
N MET A 679 6.34 6.85 -15.34
CA MET A 679 5.80 6.49 -16.66
C MET A 679 5.35 7.73 -17.48
N GLY A 680 5.16 8.88 -16.84
CA GLY A 680 4.83 10.14 -17.51
C GLY A 680 3.35 10.36 -17.76
N PHE A 681 2.45 9.75 -16.97
CA PHE A 681 1.00 10.00 -17.00
C PHE A 681 0.35 9.71 -15.64
N TYR A 682 -0.80 10.29 -15.35
CA TYR A 682 -1.46 10.15 -14.04
C TYR A 682 -2.99 10.21 -14.16
N PRO A 683 -3.76 9.37 -13.43
CA PRO A 683 -5.22 9.39 -13.41
C PRO A 683 -5.75 10.46 -12.46
N VAL A 684 -5.75 11.72 -12.87
CA VAL A 684 -6.21 12.86 -12.02
C VAL A 684 -7.64 12.70 -11.53
N CYS A 685 -8.52 12.10 -12.35
CA CYS A 685 -9.94 11.94 -12.06
C CYS A 685 -10.38 10.49 -12.31
N PRO A 686 -10.19 9.57 -11.35
CA PRO A 686 -10.73 8.22 -11.43
C PRO A 686 -12.24 8.23 -11.67
N GLY A 687 -12.75 7.25 -12.42
CA GLY A 687 -14.11 7.27 -12.97
C GLY A 687 -14.20 7.93 -14.35
N THR A 688 -13.08 8.42 -14.88
CA THR A 688 -12.91 8.87 -16.27
C THR A 688 -11.88 8.03 -17.00
N PRO A 689 -11.93 7.96 -18.34
CA PRO A 689 -10.95 7.18 -19.11
C PRO A 689 -9.63 7.92 -19.35
N TYR A 690 -9.36 9.04 -18.73
CA TYR A 690 -8.25 9.92 -19.07
C TYR A 690 -7.08 9.80 -18.09
N TYR A 691 -5.86 9.80 -18.65
CA TYR A 691 -4.61 9.98 -17.93
C TYR A 691 -3.92 11.26 -18.44
N ILE A 692 -3.52 12.10 -17.52
CA ILE A 692 -2.88 13.39 -17.82
C ILE A 692 -1.41 13.17 -18.08
N LEU A 693 -0.90 13.63 -19.23
CA LEU A 693 0.50 13.42 -19.62
C LEU A 693 1.44 14.38 -18.87
N ALA A 694 2.58 13.82 -18.48
CA ALA A 694 3.69 14.52 -17.85
C ALA A 694 5.02 14.15 -18.57
N SER A 695 6.14 14.20 -17.86
CA SER A 695 7.47 13.91 -18.40
C SER A 695 7.90 12.48 -18.08
N PRO A 696 7.96 11.55 -19.04
CA PRO A 696 8.51 10.21 -18.79
C PRO A 696 9.94 10.28 -18.26
N SER A 697 10.27 9.48 -17.27
CA SER A 697 11.60 9.47 -16.65
C SER A 697 12.58 8.53 -17.35
N PHE A 698 12.06 7.52 -18.05
CA PHE A 698 12.86 6.48 -18.69
C PHE A 698 12.98 6.72 -20.20
N PRO A 699 14.10 6.32 -20.82
CA PRO A 699 14.22 6.27 -22.28
C PRO A 699 13.15 5.39 -22.93
N SER A 700 12.76 4.28 -22.27
CA SER A 700 11.67 3.41 -22.71
C SER A 700 11.10 2.62 -21.54
N PHE A 701 9.81 2.29 -21.63
CA PHE A 701 9.19 1.24 -20.82
C PHE A 701 8.06 0.56 -21.62
N THR A 702 7.71 -0.67 -21.22
CA THR A 702 6.63 -1.44 -21.83
C THR A 702 5.68 -1.97 -20.78
N LEU A 703 4.38 -1.70 -20.94
CA LEU A 703 3.32 -2.34 -20.20
C LEU A 703 2.96 -3.67 -20.90
N ASN A 704 3.14 -4.77 -20.20
CA ASN A 704 2.71 -6.11 -20.63
C ASN A 704 1.32 -6.37 -20.05
N LEU A 705 0.29 -6.06 -20.81
CA LEU A 705 -1.09 -6.11 -20.35
C LEU A 705 -1.59 -7.54 -20.19
N GLU A 706 -2.49 -7.77 -19.25
CA GLU A 706 -3.09 -9.08 -18.98
C GLU A 706 -3.80 -9.69 -20.21
N SER A 707 -4.27 -8.83 -21.12
CA SER A 707 -4.81 -9.23 -22.44
C SER A 707 -3.78 -9.82 -23.42
N GLY A 708 -2.48 -9.82 -23.07
CA GLY A 708 -1.37 -10.19 -23.93
C GLY A 708 -0.91 -9.09 -24.88
N LYS A 709 -1.60 -7.95 -24.95
CA LYS A 709 -1.15 -6.78 -25.71
C LYS A 709 -0.03 -6.05 -24.97
N LYS A 710 0.75 -5.27 -25.72
CA LYS A 710 1.84 -4.45 -25.18
C LYS A 710 1.64 -2.99 -25.56
N PHE A 711 1.87 -2.11 -24.59
CA PHE A 711 1.93 -0.67 -24.83
C PHE A 711 3.32 -0.17 -24.45
N THR A 712 4.07 0.33 -25.41
CA THR A 712 5.43 0.81 -25.20
C THR A 712 5.48 2.34 -25.28
N VAL A 713 6.13 2.95 -24.31
CA VAL A 713 6.47 4.37 -24.34
C VAL A 713 7.96 4.49 -24.62
N LYS A 714 8.32 5.33 -25.62
CA LYS A 714 9.70 5.68 -25.94
C LYS A 714 9.88 7.19 -25.80
N ALA A 715 10.80 7.61 -24.96
CA ALA A 715 11.11 9.01 -24.73
C ALA A 715 12.54 9.29 -25.21
N ARG A 716 12.67 9.61 -26.51
CA ARG A 716 13.97 9.89 -27.12
C ARG A 716 14.61 11.12 -26.46
N ASN A 717 15.89 11.01 -26.11
CA ASN A 717 16.69 12.02 -25.42
C ASN A 717 16.23 12.28 -23.95
N ALA A 718 15.33 11.48 -23.36
CA ALA A 718 14.96 11.65 -21.96
C ALA A 718 16.20 11.61 -21.05
N SER A 719 16.27 12.52 -20.10
CA SER A 719 17.35 12.62 -19.12
C SER A 719 16.90 13.46 -17.93
N GLN A 720 17.73 13.63 -16.93
CA GLN A 720 17.47 14.58 -15.83
C GLN A 720 17.34 16.04 -16.30
N ARG A 721 17.94 16.39 -17.43
CA ARG A 721 17.88 17.73 -18.02
C ARG A 721 16.81 17.87 -19.08
N ASN A 722 16.67 16.85 -19.94
CA ASN A 722 15.70 16.86 -21.05
C ASN A 722 14.35 16.33 -20.53
N ILE A 723 13.62 17.18 -19.84
CA ILE A 723 12.36 16.85 -19.19
C ILE A 723 11.13 17.34 -19.95
N TYR A 724 11.31 18.17 -20.99
CA TYR A 724 10.19 18.80 -21.69
C TYR A 724 9.89 18.08 -23.00
N ILE A 725 8.60 17.75 -23.22
CA ILE A 725 8.11 17.15 -24.45
C ILE A 725 8.18 18.19 -25.58
N GLN A 726 8.93 17.87 -26.65
CA GLN A 726 9.01 18.70 -27.81
C GLN A 726 8.01 18.28 -28.89
N SER A 727 7.75 16.99 -29.02
CA SER A 727 6.74 16.42 -29.90
C SER A 727 6.36 15.03 -29.45
N ALA A 728 5.20 14.55 -29.88
CA ALA A 728 4.74 13.20 -29.60
C ALA A 728 4.09 12.55 -30.83
N THR A 729 4.14 11.21 -30.87
CA THR A 729 3.37 10.39 -31.81
C THR A 729 2.74 9.20 -31.11
N LEU A 730 1.54 8.82 -31.52
CA LEU A 730 0.89 7.58 -31.11
C LEU A 730 0.71 6.68 -32.34
N ASN A 731 1.34 5.50 -32.31
CA ASN A 731 1.36 4.56 -33.43
C ASN A 731 1.82 5.21 -34.76
N GLY A 732 2.86 6.07 -34.67
CA GLY A 732 3.46 6.78 -35.81
C GLY A 732 2.65 7.98 -36.31
N LYS A 733 1.51 8.32 -35.71
CA LYS A 733 0.72 9.51 -36.05
C LYS A 733 1.02 10.66 -35.07
N PRO A 734 1.12 11.92 -35.55
CA PRO A 734 1.28 13.06 -34.62
C PRO A 734 0.24 13.07 -33.52
N TYR A 735 0.70 13.35 -32.29
CA TYR A 735 -0.14 13.39 -31.11
C TYR A 735 0.09 14.70 -30.37
N THR A 736 -0.92 15.56 -30.36
CA THR A 736 -0.83 16.91 -29.79
C THR A 736 -1.47 17.01 -28.42
N ARG A 737 -2.36 16.06 -28.04
CA ARG A 737 -3.08 16.07 -26.78
C ARG A 737 -2.13 15.95 -25.60
N ASN A 738 -2.40 16.70 -24.55
CA ASN A 738 -1.66 16.63 -23.28
C ASN A 738 -2.28 15.61 -22.28
N TYR A 739 -3.08 14.68 -22.79
CA TYR A 739 -3.66 13.52 -22.08
C TYR A 739 -3.72 12.31 -23.01
N ILE A 740 -3.88 11.12 -22.45
CA ILE A 740 -4.09 9.86 -23.17
C ILE A 740 -5.28 9.11 -22.57
N THR A 741 -5.99 8.30 -23.37
CA THR A 741 -7.13 7.54 -22.87
C THR A 741 -6.70 6.13 -22.43
N HIS A 742 -7.47 5.55 -21.51
CA HIS A 742 -7.30 4.15 -21.12
C HIS A 742 -7.37 3.21 -22.35
N GLN A 743 -8.30 3.49 -23.26
CA GLN A 743 -8.46 2.70 -24.48
C GLN A 743 -7.23 2.76 -25.41
N ASP A 744 -6.57 3.94 -25.51
CA ASP A 744 -5.33 4.07 -26.29
C ASP A 744 -4.24 3.14 -25.74
N ILE A 745 -4.16 3.00 -24.41
CA ILE A 745 -3.17 2.15 -23.75
C ILE A 745 -3.52 0.67 -23.91
N VAL A 746 -4.77 0.27 -23.57
CA VAL A 746 -5.14 -1.16 -23.58
C VAL A 746 -5.33 -1.77 -24.95
N ASN A 747 -5.46 -0.94 -25.98
CA ASN A 747 -5.37 -1.39 -27.38
C ASN A 747 -3.96 -1.87 -27.76
N GLY A 748 -2.94 -1.50 -26.99
CA GLY A 748 -1.55 -1.72 -27.31
C GLY A 748 -1.03 -0.74 -28.35
N GLY A 749 0.28 -0.73 -28.54
CA GLY A 749 0.92 0.16 -29.50
C GLY A 749 2.14 0.88 -28.95
N VAL A 750 2.52 1.98 -29.59
CA VAL A 750 3.72 2.74 -29.26
C VAL A 750 3.42 4.22 -29.15
N MET A 751 3.71 4.80 -28.00
CA MET A 751 3.77 6.24 -27.77
C MET A 751 5.23 6.69 -27.82
N GLU A 752 5.55 7.63 -28.70
CA GLU A 752 6.92 8.15 -28.82
C GLU A 752 6.94 9.63 -28.48
N PHE A 753 7.82 10.03 -27.58
CA PHE A 753 8.12 11.42 -27.24
C PHE A 753 9.52 11.79 -27.72
N VAL A 754 9.70 13.04 -28.16
CA VAL A 754 11.01 13.69 -28.32
C VAL A 754 11.17 14.65 -27.16
N MET A 755 12.18 14.44 -26.32
CA MET A 755 12.43 15.23 -25.13
C MET A 755 13.51 16.27 -25.36
N GLY A 756 13.42 17.42 -24.68
CA GLY A 756 14.39 18.52 -24.75
C GLY A 756 14.57 19.24 -23.41
N ASP A 757 15.57 20.11 -23.33
CA ASP A 757 15.94 20.85 -22.11
C ASP A 757 15.22 22.19 -21.94
N LYS A 758 14.41 22.59 -22.93
CA LYS A 758 13.66 23.85 -22.90
C LYS A 758 12.17 23.61 -22.94
N PRO A 759 11.38 24.39 -22.14
CA PRO A 759 9.93 24.34 -22.20
C PRO A 759 9.40 24.53 -23.60
N ASN A 760 8.58 23.59 -24.09
CA ASN A 760 7.83 23.79 -25.33
C ASN A 760 6.44 24.36 -24.97
N LYS A 761 6.20 25.60 -25.43
CA LYS A 761 4.95 26.34 -25.14
C LYS A 761 3.94 26.24 -26.28
N GLU A 762 4.15 25.31 -27.21
CA GLU A 762 3.27 25.10 -28.37
C GLU A 762 2.60 23.70 -28.30
N TRP A 763 3.33 22.68 -27.82
CA TRP A 763 2.78 21.32 -27.75
C TRP A 763 1.75 21.18 -26.60
N GLY A 764 0.55 20.67 -26.92
CA GLY A 764 -0.49 20.36 -25.94
C GLY A 764 -1.14 21.60 -25.30
N THR A 765 -1.05 22.77 -25.93
CA THR A 765 -1.53 24.04 -25.37
C THR A 765 -2.85 24.52 -25.95
N ALA A 766 -3.27 24.00 -27.11
CA ALA A 766 -4.55 24.31 -27.70
C ALA A 766 -5.71 23.75 -26.85
N ALA A 767 -6.87 24.40 -26.89
CA ALA A 767 -8.01 24.00 -26.06
C ALA A 767 -8.47 22.56 -26.37
N GLU A 768 -8.44 22.15 -27.63
CA GLU A 768 -8.75 20.79 -28.11
C GLU A 768 -7.72 19.73 -27.70
N ASP A 769 -6.51 20.14 -27.33
CA ASP A 769 -5.44 19.26 -26.85
C ASP A 769 -5.47 19.07 -25.32
N CYS A 770 -6.23 19.90 -24.62
CA CYS A 770 -6.42 19.78 -23.17
C CYS A 770 -7.43 18.67 -22.81
N PRO A 771 -7.38 18.10 -21.58
CA PRO A 771 -8.34 17.10 -21.16
C PRO A 771 -9.77 17.64 -21.29
N PRO A 772 -10.74 16.85 -21.76
CA PRO A 772 -12.09 17.35 -22.00
C PRO A 772 -12.80 17.67 -20.67
N THR A 773 -13.77 18.60 -20.74
CA THR A 773 -14.73 18.82 -19.67
C THR A 773 -15.60 17.58 -19.49
N VAL A 774 -15.78 17.15 -18.25
CA VAL A 774 -16.59 15.96 -17.91
C VAL A 774 -17.88 16.33 -17.15
N ILE A 775 -18.00 17.60 -16.72
CA ILE A 775 -19.25 18.21 -16.24
C ILE A 775 -19.72 19.20 -17.32
N GLU A 776 -20.88 18.98 -17.90
CA GLU A 776 -21.52 19.88 -18.86
C GLU A 776 -22.41 20.92 -18.14
#